data_560adf2c18bcffba94a81c8f8e0b8964
#
_entry.id   560adf2c18bcffba94a81c8f8e0b8964
#
_cell.length_a   1.000
_cell.length_b   1.000
_cell.length_c   1.000
_cell.angle_alpha   90.00
_cell.angle_beta   90.00
_cell.angle_gamma   90.00
#
_symmetry.space_group_name_H-M   'P 1'
#
loop_
_entity.id
_entity.type
_entity.pdbx_description
1 polymer ?
#
loop_
_entity_poly.entity_id
_entity_poly.type
_entity_poly.pdbx_seq_one_letter_code
_entity_poly.pdbx_strand_id
1 'polypeptide(L)'
;MISAILLITVLYAADFTTDVHPILARRCLSCHSGAKPQGGLSLENRTKAARVLERGGVRLMSRLNGKTQPQMPPVGEPLTADEVSTLAAWVTDGAVWPDAPQQSKSSWIAPLEPRRPALPAGTAANSVDRFIDAYLIANKIPKPEAVSDAMFARRAYYDVTGLPPSIEELKKIGDRKQLIDSLLADSKRYTDHWISFWNDLLRNDIGVVYHGDRKSITGWLERALNTNMPYDQMMRELLNPVGPDAPEGFLVGVNWRGDINASQTPHMQASQNTAQVFLGINLKCASCHDSFINRYRLKEAYGLAAMFSESSRLELVRCDSKTGVFTDAQFLYPQLGTIAEGLPLAERRAAAARLFTDPRNGRVARTLVNRFWQRLFGRGLVEPVDEMDAEPWNTDLLDWLASDFADHQYDLKYLLALIMKSNAYQMAAVTASDGAFQFRGPLPRRITAEEFVDTVSAVTGEWRTLPSGDSSRYVRDWQLKSSPLTRAMGRPIRDQVFTTRETNPTTFQALELVNGGSLGLLLRRGARRLLNELPEPASNLYDSKVLRKGENAFDVDVTGLKQLWIVMEDAGSYDPSRTLAGLAGAELAGKPLADLPYLNKVPVQALTVGKLTVDQVQVIPLGRTLIYNIEGLGATRLKGRVVVDDSGQESDVGSSVRLFIFGAEPDHQQLVKVAGGRPVAAPAPVVDRDQAIRYCYRAILARDPVSAELAVARRYFGAKKLEPAALEDLLWSLLLHPESQYIW
;
A
#
# COMPACT_ATOMS: atom_id res chain seq x y z
N MET A 1 24.32 -42.20 -45.68
CA MET A 1 23.62 -42.49 -44.39
C MET A 1 23.09 -41.19 -43.89
N ILE A 2 21.81 -40.94 -44.11
CA ILE A 2 21.12 -39.72 -43.65
C ILE A 2 20.41 -40.12 -42.36
N SER A 3 20.90 -39.61 -41.24
CA SER A 3 20.24 -39.79 -39.93
C SER A 3 19.02 -38.89 -39.86
N ALA A 4 17.85 -39.49 -39.86
CA ALA A 4 16.60 -38.81 -39.55
C ALA A 4 16.54 -38.51 -38.05
N ILE A 5 16.58 -37.23 -37.67
CA ILE A 5 16.30 -36.77 -36.31
C ILE A 5 14.78 -36.79 -36.14
N LEU A 6 14.29 -37.74 -35.36
CA LEU A 6 12.89 -37.79 -34.92
C LEU A 6 12.69 -36.65 -33.87
N LEU A 7 12.07 -35.56 -34.27
CA LEU A 7 11.55 -34.58 -33.31
C LEU A 7 10.35 -35.19 -32.55
N ILE A 8 10.57 -35.65 -31.36
CA ILE A 8 9.47 -35.99 -30.42
C ILE A 8 8.90 -34.68 -29.90
N THR A 9 7.81 -34.21 -30.51
CA THR A 9 6.97 -33.16 -29.90
C THR A 9 6.29 -33.77 -28.69
N VAL A 10 6.76 -33.41 -27.49
CA VAL A 10 6.04 -33.68 -26.24
C VAL A 10 4.79 -32.79 -26.27
N LEU A 11 3.64 -33.40 -26.56
CA LEU A 11 2.34 -32.75 -26.37
C LEU A 11 2.17 -32.53 -24.86
N TYR A 12 2.36 -31.31 -24.44
CA TYR A 12 1.97 -30.89 -23.08
C TYR A 12 0.45 -30.89 -23.01
N ALA A 13 -0.12 -31.75 -22.19
CA ALA A 13 -1.53 -31.69 -21.85
C ALA A 13 -1.78 -30.38 -21.08
N ALA A 14 -2.73 -29.55 -21.54
CA ALA A 14 -3.03 -28.30 -20.89
C ALA A 14 -3.71 -28.56 -19.54
N ASP A 15 -3.09 -28.11 -18.45
CA ASP A 15 -3.67 -28.21 -17.11
C ASP A 15 -4.83 -27.22 -16.96
N PHE A 16 -5.95 -27.71 -16.41
CA PHE A 16 -7.13 -26.86 -16.27
C PHE A 16 -6.91 -25.68 -15.34
N THR A 17 -6.24 -25.88 -14.21
CA THR A 17 -6.09 -24.87 -13.16
C THR A 17 -5.09 -23.80 -13.55
N THR A 18 -3.94 -24.20 -14.10
CA THR A 18 -2.84 -23.28 -14.43
C THR A 18 -2.97 -22.64 -15.79
N ASP A 19 -3.52 -23.37 -16.79
CA ASP A 19 -3.48 -22.93 -18.19
C ASP A 19 -4.87 -22.52 -18.72
N VAL A 20 -5.92 -23.30 -18.41
CA VAL A 20 -7.25 -23.13 -19.00
C VAL A 20 -8.13 -22.18 -18.19
N HIS A 21 -8.25 -22.39 -16.89
CA HIS A 21 -9.12 -21.57 -16.03
C HIS A 21 -8.78 -20.07 -16.07
N PRO A 22 -7.51 -19.63 -16.08
CA PRO A 22 -7.17 -18.22 -16.25
C PRO A 22 -7.68 -17.61 -17.56
N ILE A 23 -7.69 -18.38 -18.66
CA ILE A 23 -8.25 -17.93 -19.95
C ILE A 23 -9.78 -17.80 -19.84
N LEU A 24 -10.44 -18.83 -19.32
CA LEU A 24 -11.90 -18.80 -19.12
C LEU A 24 -12.32 -17.64 -18.22
N ALA A 25 -11.61 -17.41 -17.14
CA ALA A 25 -11.91 -16.33 -16.18
C ALA A 25 -11.81 -14.95 -16.82
N ARG A 26 -10.77 -14.69 -17.60
CA ARG A 26 -10.53 -13.38 -18.23
C ARG A 26 -11.41 -13.12 -19.45
N ARG A 27 -11.69 -14.15 -20.26
CA ARG A 27 -12.26 -14.01 -21.60
C ARG A 27 -13.73 -14.46 -21.73
N CYS A 28 -14.20 -15.33 -20.83
CA CYS A 28 -15.46 -16.05 -21.03
C CYS A 28 -16.45 -15.91 -19.86
N LEU A 29 -16.00 -16.04 -18.62
CA LEU A 29 -16.91 -16.14 -17.47
C LEU A 29 -17.69 -14.88 -17.16
N SER A 30 -17.21 -13.69 -17.58
CA SER A 30 -17.97 -12.44 -17.44
C SER A 30 -19.35 -12.48 -18.15
N CYS A 31 -19.44 -13.24 -19.24
CA CYS A 31 -20.67 -13.40 -20.01
C CYS A 31 -21.33 -14.79 -19.82
N HIS A 32 -20.52 -15.82 -19.55
CA HIS A 32 -20.93 -17.22 -19.53
C HIS A 32 -20.90 -17.81 -18.12
N SER A 33 -21.34 -17.03 -17.11
CA SER A 33 -21.51 -17.48 -15.73
C SER A 33 -22.80 -16.91 -15.11
N GLY A 34 -23.14 -17.35 -13.89
CA GLY A 34 -24.27 -16.85 -13.13
C GLY A 34 -25.63 -17.46 -13.50
N ALA A 35 -26.69 -16.86 -12.93
CA ALA A 35 -28.05 -17.41 -13.04
C ALA A 35 -28.67 -17.25 -14.44
N LYS A 36 -28.22 -16.30 -15.24
CA LYS A 36 -28.69 -16.06 -16.62
C LYS A 36 -27.49 -15.81 -17.56
N PRO A 37 -26.70 -16.84 -17.85
CA PRO A 37 -25.54 -16.70 -18.72
C PRO A 37 -25.96 -16.35 -20.14
N GLN A 38 -25.18 -15.51 -20.83
CA GLN A 38 -25.45 -15.10 -22.19
C GLN A 38 -25.54 -16.30 -23.14
N GLY A 39 -26.52 -16.28 -24.03
CA GLY A 39 -26.79 -17.40 -24.92
C GLY A 39 -27.23 -18.70 -24.23
N GLY A 40 -27.61 -18.65 -22.96
CA GLY A 40 -27.97 -19.82 -22.15
C GLY A 40 -26.82 -20.80 -21.90
N LEU A 41 -25.56 -20.35 -22.09
CA LEU A 41 -24.36 -21.16 -21.89
C LEU A 41 -23.63 -20.72 -20.62
N SER A 42 -23.44 -21.64 -19.68
CA SER A 42 -22.55 -21.43 -18.53
C SER A 42 -21.27 -22.24 -18.69
N LEU A 43 -20.14 -21.59 -18.44
CA LEU A 43 -18.79 -22.20 -18.41
C LEU A 43 -18.24 -22.32 -16.98
N GLU A 44 -19.10 -22.35 -15.97
CA GLU A 44 -18.70 -22.46 -14.57
C GLU A 44 -18.24 -23.87 -14.17
N ASN A 45 -18.79 -24.89 -14.78
CA ASN A 45 -18.41 -26.28 -14.55
C ASN A 45 -18.72 -27.17 -15.76
N ARG A 46 -18.19 -28.40 -15.75
CA ARG A 46 -18.32 -29.34 -16.86
C ARG A 46 -19.77 -29.65 -17.21
N THR A 47 -20.62 -29.83 -16.21
CA THR A 47 -22.04 -30.20 -16.43
C THR A 47 -22.80 -29.09 -17.16
N LYS A 48 -22.57 -27.82 -16.75
CA LYS A 48 -23.18 -26.65 -17.41
C LYS A 48 -22.59 -26.38 -18.79
N ALA A 49 -21.32 -26.69 -18.98
CA ALA A 49 -20.60 -26.52 -20.25
C ALA A 49 -20.78 -27.70 -21.23
N ALA A 50 -21.40 -28.80 -20.81
CA ALA A 50 -21.50 -30.06 -21.59
C ALA A 50 -21.95 -29.81 -23.03
N ARG A 51 -22.96 -28.98 -23.26
CA ARG A 51 -23.51 -28.67 -24.59
C ARG A 51 -22.50 -28.17 -25.60
N VAL A 52 -21.45 -27.46 -25.20
CA VAL A 52 -20.41 -26.92 -26.10
C VAL A 52 -19.15 -27.78 -26.11
N LEU A 53 -19.00 -28.66 -25.13
CA LEU A 53 -17.89 -29.61 -25.01
C LEU A 53 -18.21 -30.96 -25.65
N GLU A 54 -19.49 -31.26 -25.93
CA GLU A 54 -19.90 -32.44 -26.67
C GLU A 54 -19.22 -32.55 -28.04
N ARG A 55 -18.98 -33.75 -28.50
CA ARG A 55 -18.34 -34.07 -29.79
C ARG A 55 -16.96 -33.39 -29.92
N GLY A 56 -16.14 -33.43 -28.86
CA GLY A 56 -14.80 -32.90 -28.89
C GLY A 56 -14.74 -31.37 -28.98
N GLY A 57 -15.74 -30.67 -28.39
CA GLY A 57 -15.73 -29.21 -28.31
C GLY A 57 -15.83 -28.45 -29.65
N VAL A 58 -16.29 -29.11 -30.70
CA VAL A 58 -16.40 -28.50 -32.03
C VAL A 58 -17.16 -27.19 -32.03
N ARG A 59 -18.22 -27.08 -31.21
CA ARG A 59 -19.03 -25.85 -31.08
C ARG A 59 -18.27 -24.72 -30.40
N LEU A 60 -17.47 -25.02 -29.39
CA LEU A 60 -16.63 -24.04 -28.74
C LEU A 60 -15.56 -23.57 -29.70
N MET A 61 -14.79 -24.49 -30.26
CA MET A 61 -13.68 -24.14 -31.13
C MET A 61 -14.10 -23.42 -32.43
N SER A 62 -15.28 -23.75 -32.99
CA SER A 62 -15.78 -23.03 -34.18
C SER A 62 -16.11 -21.54 -33.90
N ARG A 63 -16.55 -21.24 -32.69
CA ARG A 63 -16.79 -19.85 -32.25
C ARG A 63 -15.49 -19.10 -31.96
N LEU A 64 -14.53 -19.77 -31.32
CA LEU A 64 -13.23 -19.17 -31.00
C LEU A 64 -12.42 -18.85 -32.27
N ASN A 65 -12.47 -19.74 -33.25
CA ASN A 65 -11.77 -19.62 -34.54
C ASN A 65 -12.54 -18.77 -35.59
N GLY A 66 -13.64 -18.15 -35.23
CA GLY A 66 -14.45 -17.34 -36.14
C GLY A 66 -15.19 -18.09 -37.24
N LYS A 67 -15.16 -19.44 -37.25
CA LYS A 67 -15.87 -20.27 -38.23
C LYS A 67 -17.39 -20.22 -38.11
N THR A 68 -17.87 -19.80 -36.94
CA THR A 68 -19.31 -19.59 -36.66
C THR A 68 -19.52 -18.23 -36.01
N GLN A 69 -20.48 -17.46 -36.52
CA GLN A 69 -20.78 -16.11 -35.98
C GLN A 69 -21.83 -16.17 -34.85
N PRO A 70 -21.81 -15.24 -33.89
CA PRO A 70 -20.70 -14.32 -33.63
C PRO A 70 -19.45 -15.04 -33.14
N GLN A 71 -18.28 -14.54 -33.54
CA GLN A 71 -17.02 -15.00 -32.96
C GLN A 71 -17.00 -14.68 -31.46
N MET A 72 -16.32 -15.49 -30.66
CA MET A 72 -16.17 -15.29 -29.23
C MET A 72 -14.74 -14.93 -28.84
N PRO A 73 -14.55 -13.95 -27.96
CA PRO A 73 -15.55 -13.03 -27.38
C PRO A 73 -16.11 -12.06 -28.45
N PRO A 74 -17.39 -11.65 -28.35
CA PRO A 74 -18.02 -10.78 -29.34
C PRO A 74 -17.65 -9.29 -29.16
N VAL A 75 -17.04 -8.95 -28.03
CA VAL A 75 -16.60 -7.59 -27.65
C VAL A 75 -15.19 -7.70 -27.04
N GLY A 76 -14.33 -6.74 -27.36
CA GLY A 76 -12.92 -6.70 -26.94
C GLY A 76 -11.99 -7.37 -27.94
N GLU A 77 -10.73 -7.56 -27.53
CA GLU A 77 -9.73 -8.21 -28.38
C GLU A 77 -10.00 -9.71 -28.54
N PRO A 78 -9.83 -10.29 -29.74
CA PRO A 78 -9.88 -11.73 -29.96
C PRO A 78 -8.89 -12.48 -29.05
N LEU A 79 -9.14 -13.78 -28.84
CA LEU A 79 -8.14 -14.63 -28.17
C LEU A 79 -6.84 -14.66 -29.00
N THR A 80 -5.73 -14.70 -28.28
CA THR A 80 -4.42 -14.91 -28.91
C THR A 80 -4.30 -16.34 -29.47
N ALA A 81 -3.38 -16.54 -30.39
CA ALA A 81 -3.12 -17.88 -30.97
C ALA A 81 -2.79 -18.90 -29.85
N ASP A 82 -2.02 -18.48 -28.85
CA ASP A 82 -1.65 -19.33 -27.71
C ASP A 82 -2.86 -19.67 -26.83
N GLU A 83 -3.73 -18.68 -26.53
CA GLU A 83 -4.98 -18.93 -25.79
C GLU A 83 -5.88 -19.93 -26.53
N VAL A 84 -6.02 -19.78 -27.84
CA VAL A 84 -6.79 -20.71 -28.67
C VAL A 84 -6.14 -22.11 -28.71
N SER A 85 -4.82 -22.20 -28.84
CA SER A 85 -4.06 -23.44 -28.80
C SER A 85 -4.21 -24.19 -27.49
N THR A 86 -4.12 -23.48 -26.36
CA THR A 86 -4.29 -24.04 -25.03
C THR A 86 -5.69 -24.61 -24.83
N LEU A 87 -6.73 -23.86 -25.23
CA LEU A 87 -8.12 -24.35 -25.17
C LEU A 87 -8.35 -25.53 -26.10
N ALA A 88 -7.74 -25.55 -27.27
CA ALA A 88 -7.84 -26.65 -28.22
C ALA A 88 -7.18 -27.92 -27.67
N ALA A 89 -6.00 -27.84 -27.08
CA ALA A 89 -5.32 -28.96 -26.43
C ALA A 89 -6.18 -29.53 -25.31
N TRP A 90 -6.67 -28.69 -24.42
CA TRP A 90 -7.54 -29.09 -23.33
C TRP A 90 -8.81 -29.80 -23.80
N VAL A 91 -9.47 -29.27 -24.84
CA VAL A 91 -10.67 -29.91 -25.42
C VAL A 91 -10.35 -31.24 -26.05
N THR A 92 -9.21 -31.36 -26.72
CA THR A 92 -8.73 -32.60 -27.35
C THR A 92 -8.42 -33.68 -26.33
N ASP A 93 -7.91 -33.30 -25.16
CA ASP A 93 -7.63 -34.18 -24.03
C ASP A 93 -8.89 -34.55 -23.21
N GLY A 94 -10.07 -34.29 -23.77
CA GLY A 94 -11.36 -34.67 -23.18
C GLY A 94 -11.98 -33.62 -22.28
N ALA A 95 -11.48 -32.37 -22.33
CA ALA A 95 -11.95 -31.24 -21.54
C ALA A 95 -12.07 -31.65 -20.06
N VAL A 96 -10.99 -32.18 -19.52
CA VAL A 96 -10.93 -32.56 -18.11
C VAL A 96 -11.15 -31.29 -17.29
N TRP A 97 -12.33 -31.22 -16.73
CA TRP A 97 -12.65 -30.20 -15.72
C TRP A 97 -12.33 -30.88 -14.40
N PRO A 98 -11.35 -30.42 -13.63
CA PRO A 98 -11.25 -30.96 -12.28
C PRO A 98 -12.62 -30.77 -11.67
N ASP A 99 -13.16 -31.79 -11.04
CA ASP A 99 -14.30 -31.63 -10.19
C ASP A 99 -13.97 -30.40 -9.38
N ALA A 100 -14.75 -29.31 -9.58
CA ALA A 100 -14.47 -28.04 -8.93
C ALA A 100 -14.05 -28.44 -7.54
N PRO A 101 -12.87 -28.00 -7.02
CA PRO A 101 -12.51 -28.44 -5.71
C PRO A 101 -13.81 -28.24 -4.99
N GLN A 102 -14.51 -29.33 -4.70
CA GLN A 102 -15.59 -29.21 -3.76
C GLN A 102 -14.81 -28.53 -2.68
N GLN A 103 -15.01 -27.17 -2.58
CA GLN A 103 -14.73 -26.58 -1.30
C GLN A 103 -15.42 -27.58 -0.43
N SER A 104 -14.63 -28.53 0.05
CA SER A 104 -15.09 -29.50 1.00
C SER A 104 -15.75 -28.57 1.94
N LYS A 105 -17.12 -28.58 1.97
CA LYS A 105 -17.83 -27.64 2.81
C LYS A 105 -17.20 -27.95 4.12
N SER A 106 -16.12 -27.22 4.39
CA SER A 106 -15.37 -27.35 5.63
C SER A 106 -16.50 -27.26 6.62
N SER A 107 -16.70 -28.27 7.43
CA SER A 107 -17.71 -28.22 8.50
C SER A 107 -17.38 -27.07 9.45
N TRP A 108 -16.30 -26.32 9.12
CA TRP A 108 -15.86 -25.16 9.84
C TRP A 108 -16.88 -24.03 9.73
N ILE A 109 -17.32 -23.60 10.89
CA ILE A 109 -18.10 -22.38 11.07
C ILE A 109 -17.29 -21.50 11.99
N ALA A 110 -16.85 -20.33 11.48
CA ALA A 110 -16.13 -19.36 12.27
C ALA A 110 -16.98 -18.95 13.50
N PRO A 111 -16.50 -19.18 14.72
CA PRO A 111 -17.26 -18.87 15.92
C PRO A 111 -17.45 -17.36 16.05
N LEU A 112 -18.65 -16.91 16.41
CA LEU A 112 -18.90 -15.51 16.74
C LEU A 112 -18.39 -15.21 18.15
N GLU A 113 -18.76 -16.02 19.12
CA GLU A 113 -18.43 -15.79 20.51
C GLU A 113 -16.96 -16.04 20.81
N PRO A 114 -16.37 -15.33 21.78
CA PRO A 114 -15.01 -15.58 22.24
C PRO A 114 -14.86 -17.03 22.72
N ARG A 115 -13.77 -17.68 22.34
CA ARG A 115 -13.36 -18.98 22.83
C ARG A 115 -12.08 -18.84 23.64
N ARG A 116 -11.99 -19.60 24.74
CA ARG A 116 -10.85 -19.58 25.67
C ARG A 116 -10.20 -20.97 25.76
N PRO A 117 -9.46 -21.39 24.73
CA PRO A 117 -8.79 -22.69 24.79
C PRO A 117 -7.76 -22.70 25.93
N ALA A 118 -7.59 -23.85 26.56
CA ALA A 118 -6.57 -24.03 27.57
C ALA A 118 -5.18 -23.91 26.96
N LEU A 119 -4.24 -23.36 27.71
CA LEU A 119 -2.83 -23.35 27.29
C LEU A 119 -2.32 -24.79 27.15
N PRO A 120 -1.68 -25.14 26.02
CA PRO A 120 -1.04 -26.44 25.85
C PRO A 120 -0.02 -26.71 26.96
N ALA A 121 0.17 -27.96 27.35
CA ALA A 121 1.20 -28.35 28.27
C ALA A 121 2.59 -27.98 27.71
N GLY A 122 3.49 -27.49 28.58
CA GLY A 122 4.83 -27.07 28.17
C GLY A 122 5.50 -26.18 29.21
N THR A 123 6.78 -25.91 29.01
CA THR A 123 7.60 -25.12 29.93
C THR A 123 7.86 -23.69 29.47
N ALA A 124 7.45 -23.34 28.23
CA ALA A 124 7.63 -21.99 27.71
C ALA A 124 6.85 -20.98 28.56
N ALA A 125 7.49 -19.90 28.96
CA ALA A 125 6.89 -18.85 29.78
C ALA A 125 5.90 -17.98 28.95
N ASN A 126 6.15 -17.81 27.65
CA ASN A 126 5.27 -17.06 26.75
C ASN A 126 4.17 -18.00 26.23
N SER A 127 2.93 -17.54 26.31
CA SER A 127 1.76 -18.34 25.91
C SER A 127 1.74 -18.64 24.40
N VAL A 128 2.19 -17.71 23.56
CA VAL A 128 2.34 -17.95 22.11
C VAL A 128 3.23 -19.14 21.85
N ASP A 129 4.36 -19.22 22.55
CA ASP A 129 5.33 -20.30 22.39
C ASP A 129 4.75 -21.66 22.79
N ARG A 130 3.86 -21.71 23.78
CA ARG A 130 3.20 -22.97 24.18
C ARG A 130 2.34 -23.53 23.05
N PHE A 131 1.58 -22.68 22.35
CA PHE A 131 0.79 -23.10 21.20
C PHE A 131 1.69 -23.49 20.01
N ILE A 132 2.73 -22.70 19.75
CA ILE A 132 3.65 -22.97 18.64
C ILE A 132 4.46 -24.24 18.89
N ASP A 133 5.01 -24.44 20.09
CA ASP A 133 5.76 -25.65 20.43
C ASP A 133 4.87 -26.89 20.32
N ALA A 134 3.63 -26.83 20.82
CA ALA A 134 2.67 -27.93 20.68
C ALA A 134 2.34 -28.23 19.20
N TYR A 135 2.18 -27.19 18.38
CA TYR A 135 1.95 -27.35 16.94
C TYR A 135 3.16 -27.99 16.24
N LEU A 136 4.36 -27.50 16.49
CA LEU A 136 5.60 -28.05 15.89
C LEU A 136 5.79 -29.53 16.26
N ILE A 137 5.57 -29.89 17.52
CA ILE A 137 5.66 -31.28 18.01
C ILE A 137 4.60 -32.16 17.31
N ALA A 138 3.33 -31.73 17.28
CA ALA A 138 2.24 -32.48 16.67
C ALA A 138 2.48 -32.76 15.18
N ASN A 139 3.09 -31.80 14.47
CA ASN A 139 3.39 -31.89 13.04
C ASN A 139 4.79 -32.45 12.75
N LYS A 140 5.57 -32.82 13.77
CA LYS A 140 6.95 -33.34 13.64
C LYS A 140 7.89 -32.36 12.92
N ILE A 141 7.70 -31.06 13.15
CA ILE A 141 8.50 -29.98 12.56
C ILE A 141 9.63 -29.64 13.54
N PRO A 142 10.89 -29.67 13.10
CA PRO A 142 12.01 -29.21 13.94
C PRO A 142 11.82 -27.72 14.28
N LYS A 143 12.08 -27.34 15.54
CA LYS A 143 12.03 -25.94 15.96
C LYS A 143 13.19 -25.18 15.32
N PRO A 144 12.93 -24.10 14.56
CA PRO A 144 13.97 -23.27 13.98
C PRO A 144 14.84 -22.60 15.05
N GLU A 145 16.10 -22.33 14.70
CA GLU A 145 16.99 -21.54 15.53
C GLU A 145 16.54 -20.07 15.58
N ALA A 146 16.91 -19.40 16.68
CA ALA A 146 16.69 -17.97 16.79
C ALA A 146 17.70 -17.21 15.92
N VAL A 147 17.25 -16.09 15.35
CA VAL A 147 18.13 -15.16 14.62
C VAL A 147 19.16 -14.50 15.57
N SER A 148 20.25 -13.95 15.00
CA SER A 148 21.22 -13.16 15.75
C SER A 148 20.58 -11.91 16.39
N ASP A 149 21.22 -11.35 17.43
CA ASP A 149 20.71 -10.14 18.10
C ASP A 149 20.59 -8.95 17.15
N ALA A 150 21.52 -8.80 16.21
CA ALA A 150 21.47 -7.73 15.20
C ALA A 150 20.26 -7.90 14.25
N MET A 151 19.99 -9.13 13.78
CA MET A 151 18.81 -9.40 12.95
C MET A 151 17.52 -9.25 13.73
N PHE A 152 17.49 -9.70 14.99
CA PHE A 152 16.34 -9.50 15.87
C PHE A 152 16.06 -8.01 16.08
N ALA A 153 17.09 -7.24 16.42
CA ALA A 153 16.96 -5.80 16.61
C ALA A 153 16.45 -5.12 15.32
N ARG A 154 17.05 -5.44 14.17
CA ARG A 154 16.59 -4.89 12.89
C ARG A 154 15.10 -5.20 12.64
N ARG A 155 14.68 -6.45 12.87
CA ARG A 155 13.27 -6.87 12.76
C ARG A 155 12.38 -6.06 13.71
N ALA A 156 12.73 -5.99 14.98
CA ALA A 156 11.94 -5.29 16.00
C ALA A 156 11.84 -3.77 15.75
N TYR A 157 12.93 -3.15 15.33
CA TYR A 157 12.94 -1.72 14.97
C TYR A 157 12.02 -1.41 13.78
N TYR A 158 12.08 -2.22 12.71
CA TYR A 158 11.16 -2.06 11.59
C TYR A 158 9.70 -2.27 12.00
N ASP A 159 9.40 -3.31 12.77
CA ASP A 159 8.04 -3.66 13.15
C ASP A 159 7.40 -2.64 14.12
N VAL A 160 8.20 -1.98 14.96
CA VAL A 160 7.67 -1.00 15.92
C VAL A 160 7.84 0.43 15.44
N THR A 161 8.98 0.78 14.84
CA THR A 161 9.32 2.15 14.50
C THR A 161 9.37 2.45 13.00
N GLY A 162 9.37 1.42 12.15
CA GLY A 162 9.48 1.53 10.70
C GLY A 162 10.82 2.06 10.19
N LEU A 163 11.86 1.97 11.01
CA LEU A 163 13.22 2.41 10.71
C LEU A 163 14.21 1.33 11.13
N PRO A 164 15.36 1.19 10.47
CA PRO A 164 16.43 0.38 11.01
C PRO A 164 16.96 1.01 12.32
N PRO A 165 17.58 0.23 13.21
CA PRO A 165 18.27 0.78 14.36
C PRO A 165 19.43 1.69 13.89
N SER A 166 19.61 2.81 14.55
CA SER A 166 20.81 3.65 14.34
C SER A 166 22.08 2.92 14.81
N ILE A 167 23.23 3.37 14.34
CA ILE A 167 24.52 2.77 14.74
C ILE A 167 24.72 2.81 16.26
N GLU A 168 24.24 3.89 16.92
CA GLU A 168 24.33 4.01 18.37
C GLU A 168 23.37 3.07 19.11
N GLU A 169 22.19 2.82 18.55
CA GLU A 169 21.24 1.85 19.08
C GLU A 169 21.75 0.43 18.91
N LEU A 170 22.39 0.10 17.78
CA LEU A 170 23.03 -1.21 17.56
C LEU A 170 24.09 -1.56 18.62
N LYS A 171 24.83 -0.56 19.11
CA LYS A 171 25.85 -0.77 20.17
C LYS A 171 25.22 -1.08 21.54
N LYS A 172 23.95 -0.77 21.73
CA LYS A 172 23.22 -0.87 23.00
C LYS A 172 22.26 -2.04 23.05
N ILE A 173 22.27 -2.92 22.06
CA ILE A 173 21.41 -4.11 22.05
C ILE A 173 21.80 -4.99 23.25
N GLY A 174 20.84 -5.18 24.15
CA GLY A 174 20.95 -6.04 25.32
C GLY A 174 19.86 -7.11 25.31
N ASP A 175 19.12 -7.20 26.43
CA ASP A 175 17.99 -8.14 26.52
C ASP A 175 16.91 -7.83 25.50
N ARG A 176 16.51 -8.85 24.74
CA ARG A 176 15.53 -8.73 23.64
C ARG A 176 14.15 -8.30 24.12
N LYS A 177 13.73 -8.72 25.31
CA LYS A 177 12.42 -8.34 25.87
C LYS A 177 12.42 -6.87 26.30
N GLN A 178 13.52 -6.43 26.92
CA GLN A 178 13.69 -5.02 27.28
C GLN A 178 13.76 -4.12 26.05
N LEU A 179 14.39 -4.58 24.95
CA LEU A 179 14.37 -3.85 23.68
C LEU A 179 12.95 -3.65 23.19
N ILE A 180 12.11 -4.70 23.16
CA ILE A 180 10.71 -4.57 22.74
C ILE A 180 9.97 -3.57 23.63
N ASP A 181 10.12 -3.65 24.95
CA ASP A 181 9.47 -2.72 25.87
C ASP A 181 9.90 -1.26 25.61
N SER A 182 11.18 -1.03 25.40
CA SER A 182 11.72 0.30 25.13
C SER A 182 11.20 0.89 23.80
N LEU A 183 11.10 0.06 22.76
CA LEU A 183 10.58 0.47 21.45
C LEU A 183 9.08 0.83 21.52
N LEU A 184 8.26 0.02 22.21
CA LEU A 184 6.83 0.27 22.39
C LEU A 184 6.56 1.44 23.33
N ALA A 185 7.48 1.76 24.26
CA ALA A 185 7.38 2.94 25.11
C ALA A 185 7.64 4.26 24.34
N ASP A 186 8.37 4.22 23.22
CA ASP A 186 8.55 5.38 22.35
C ASP A 186 7.28 5.62 21.52
N SER A 187 6.28 6.21 22.17
CA SER A 187 4.97 6.45 21.56
C SER A 187 5.04 7.27 20.29
N LYS A 188 6.00 8.20 20.16
CA LYS A 188 6.14 9.01 18.96
C LYS A 188 6.60 8.18 17.76
N ARG A 189 7.69 7.41 17.88
CA ARG A 189 8.19 6.57 16.78
C ARG A 189 7.19 5.46 16.44
N TYR A 190 6.52 4.89 17.44
CA TYR A 190 5.42 3.95 17.26
C TYR A 190 4.29 4.57 16.43
N THR A 191 3.81 5.75 16.81
CA THR A 191 2.73 6.46 16.09
C THR A 191 3.16 6.79 14.66
N ASP A 192 4.33 7.37 14.48
CA ASP A 192 4.88 7.72 13.16
C ASP A 192 4.95 6.52 12.20
N HIS A 193 5.17 5.31 12.75
CA HIS A 193 5.19 4.08 11.96
C HIS A 193 3.78 3.54 11.69
N TRP A 194 3.02 3.30 12.75
CA TRP A 194 1.74 2.59 12.67
C TRP A 194 0.64 3.40 11.99
N ILE A 195 0.79 4.72 11.89
CA ILE A 195 -0.17 5.57 11.19
C ILE A 195 -0.39 5.13 9.73
N SER A 196 0.64 4.63 9.04
CA SER A 196 0.52 4.15 7.66
C SER A 196 -0.37 2.91 7.54
N PHE A 197 -0.27 1.98 8.49
CA PHE A 197 -1.12 0.80 8.57
C PHE A 197 -2.60 1.19 8.77
N TRP A 198 -2.85 2.09 9.70
CA TRP A 198 -4.21 2.56 9.97
C TRP A 198 -4.76 3.43 8.85
N ASN A 199 -3.93 4.25 8.20
CA ASN A 199 -4.35 5.02 7.03
C ASN A 199 -4.84 4.12 5.89
N ASP A 200 -4.21 2.96 5.67
CA ASP A 200 -4.65 1.98 4.68
C ASP A 200 -5.99 1.33 5.07
N LEU A 201 -6.14 0.95 6.34
CA LEU A 201 -7.38 0.38 6.86
C LEU A 201 -8.54 1.38 6.86
N LEU A 202 -8.29 2.62 7.26
CA LEU A 202 -9.32 3.64 7.39
C LEU A 202 -9.54 4.41 6.07
N ARG A 203 -8.84 4.04 4.98
CA ARG A 203 -8.90 4.75 3.69
C ARG A 203 -8.56 6.23 3.85
N ASN A 204 -7.65 6.56 4.78
CA ASN A 204 -7.32 7.94 5.08
C ASN A 204 -6.48 8.56 3.97
N ASP A 205 -7.13 9.36 3.14
CA ASP A 205 -6.58 10.02 1.98
C ASP A 205 -7.38 11.30 1.68
N ILE A 206 -6.77 12.25 1.00
CA ILE A 206 -7.34 13.54 0.60
C ILE A 206 -8.45 13.43 -0.47
N GLY A 207 -8.67 12.25 -1.05
CA GLY A 207 -9.52 12.00 -2.22
C GLY A 207 -10.84 12.75 -2.28
N VAL A 208 -11.48 12.72 -3.44
CA VAL A 208 -12.78 13.35 -3.67
C VAL A 208 -13.85 12.68 -2.83
N VAL A 209 -14.59 13.45 -2.05
CA VAL A 209 -15.65 12.99 -1.16
C VAL A 209 -17.02 13.50 -1.61
N TYR A 210 -18.08 12.82 -1.22
CA TYR A 210 -19.44 13.26 -1.51
C TYR A 210 -19.81 14.53 -0.74
N HIS A 211 -19.54 14.53 0.56
CA HIS A 211 -19.80 15.63 1.49
C HIS A 211 -18.77 15.62 2.61
N GLY A 212 -18.50 16.78 3.21
CA GLY A 212 -17.55 16.90 4.31
C GLY A 212 -16.10 16.73 3.86
N ASP A 213 -15.24 16.30 4.78
CA ASP A 213 -13.85 16.00 4.52
C ASP A 213 -13.38 14.82 5.38
N ARG A 214 -12.18 14.33 5.12
CA ARG A 214 -11.57 13.21 5.87
C ARG A 214 -10.49 13.67 6.85
N LYS A 215 -10.28 14.95 6.93
CA LYS A 215 -9.22 15.61 7.71
C LYS A 215 -9.24 15.24 9.19
N SER A 216 -10.43 15.01 9.77
CA SER A 216 -10.59 14.66 11.18
C SER A 216 -9.93 13.33 11.57
N ILE A 217 -9.69 12.40 10.61
CA ILE A 217 -9.12 11.08 10.90
C ILE A 217 -7.68 11.21 11.42
N THR A 218 -6.83 12.01 10.77
CA THR A 218 -5.38 12.03 11.06
C THR A 218 -5.10 12.50 12.48
N GLY A 219 -5.60 13.66 12.89
CA GLY A 219 -5.36 14.18 14.25
C GLY A 219 -5.92 13.28 15.34
N TRP A 220 -7.09 12.67 15.10
CA TRP A 220 -7.67 11.68 16.00
C TRP A 220 -6.79 10.41 16.07
N LEU A 221 -6.36 9.89 14.92
CA LEU A 221 -5.54 8.67 14.85
C LEU A 221 -4.19 8.86 15.53
N GLU A 222 -3.53 10.01 15.33
CA GLU A 222 -2.29 10.35 16.03
C GLU A 222 -2.47 10.34 17.54
N ARG A 223 -3.55 10.95 18.05
CA ARG A 223 -3.87 10.90 19.48
C ARG A 223 -4.12 9.48 19.96
N ALA A 224 -4.95 8.70 19.23
CA ALA A 224 -5.29 7.33 19.59
C ALA A 224 -4.05 6.43 19.69
N LEU A 225 -3.15 6.50 18.73
CA LEU A 225 -1.91 5.70 18.71
C LEU A 225 -0.91 6.17 19.77
N ASN A 226 -0.75 7.50 19.94
CA ASN A 226 0.21 8.06 20.89
C ASN A 226 -0.18 7.79 22.34
N THR A 227 -1.48 7.77 22.64
CA THR A 227 -2.01 7.46 23.97
C THR A 227 -2.30 5.97 24.18
N ASN A 228 -2.07 5.13 23.16
CA ASN A 228 -2.42 3.72 23.17
C ASN A 228 -3.92 3.50 23.51
N MET A 229 -4.81 4.26 22.83
CA MET A 229 -6.25 4.15 23.03
C MET A 229 -6.71 2.69 22.84
N PRO A 230 -7.51 2.12 23.75
CA PRO A 230 -8.06 0.77 23.59
C PRO A 230 -8.77 0.59 22.24
N TYR A 231 -8.54 -0.53 21.57
CA TYR A 231 -9.08 -0.75 20.23
C TYR A 231 -10.60 -0.75 20.17
N ASP A 232 -11.27 -1.24 21.18
CA ASP A 232 -12.74 -1.18 21.30
C ASP A 232 -13.26 0.26 21.44
N GLN A 233 -12.49 1.15 22.11
CA GLN A 233 -12.79 2.58 22.15
C GLN A 233 -12.57 3.21 20.77
N MET A 234 -11.44 2.88 20.08
CA MET A 234 -11.21 3.35 18.71
C MET A 234 -12.39 2.98 17.81
N MET A 235 -12.91 1.75 17.90
CA MET A 235 -14.07 1.33 17.10
C MET A 235 -15.32 2.14 17.45
N ARG A 236 -15.62 2.35 18.75
CA ARG A 236 -16.78 3.13 19.16
C ARG A 236 -16.75 4.54 18.57
N GLU A 237 -15.60 5.20 18.64
CA GLU A 237 -15.45 6.55 18.12
C GLU A 237 -15.51 6.61 16.58
N LEU A 238 -14.98 5.62 15.87
CA LEU A 238 -15.08 5.52 14.40
C LEU A 238 -16.51 5.22 13.91
N LEU A 239 -17.27 4.41 14.65
CA LEU A 239 -18.62 4.00 14.26
C LEU A 239 -19.69 5.03 14.67
N ASN A 240 -19.44 5.77 15.74
CA ASN A 240 -20.33 6.81 16.26
C ASN A 240 -19.50 8.03 16.67
N PRO A 241 -18.97 8.79 15.71
CA PRO A 241 -18.17 9.96 16.00
C PRO A 241 -19.04 11.06 16.63
N VAL A 242 -18.67 11.51 17.84
CA VAL A 242 -19.37 12.55 18.60
C VAL A 242 -18.36 13.55 19.15
N GLY A 243 -18.59 14.83 18.90
CA GLY A 243 -17.76 15.94 19.38
C GLY A 243 -16.82 16.52 18.33
N PRO A 244 -16.15 17.64 18.64
CA PRO A 244 -15.43 18.45 17.66
C PRO A 244 -14.18 17.78 17.07
N ASP A 245 -13.58 16.85 17.83
CA ASP A 245 -12.36 16.14 17.42
C ASP A 245 -12.62 14.68 17.04
N ALA A 246 -13.87 14.33 16.77
CA ALA A 246 -14.28 12.99 16.42
C ALA A 246 -13.88 12.62 14.98
N PRO A 247 -13.61 11.34 14.68
CA PRO A 247 -13.13 10.88 13.36
C PRO A 247 -14.27 10.73 12.34
N GLU A 248 -15.08 11.75 12.13
CA GLU A 248 -16.23 11.73 11.21
C GLU A 248 -15.83 11.32 9.78
N GLY A 249 -14.62 11.68 9.37
CA GLY A 249 -14.08 11.37 8.06
C GLY A 249 -14.07 9.88 7.71
N PHE A 250 -14.09 8.98 8.69
CA PHE A 250 -14.14 7.52 8.45
C PHE A 250 -15.45 7.09 7.77
N LEU A 251 -16.58 7.70 8.15
CA LEU A 251 -17.90 7.40 7.58
C LEU A 251 -18.21 8.21 6.32
N VAL A 252 -17.34 9.16 5.94
CA VAL A 252 -17.47 9.94 4.72
C VAL A 252 -17.23 9.06 3.49
N GLY A 253 -18.19 9.09 2.56
CA GLY A 253 -18.07 8.35 1.30
C GLY A 253 -17.07 9.02 0.34
N VAL A 254 -16.29 8.21 -0.36
CA VAL A 254 -15.33 8.66 -1.39
C VAL A 254 -15.97 8.50 -2.77
N ASN A 255 -15.99 9.59 -3.53
CA ASN A 255 -16.47 9.60 -4.91
C ASN A 255 -15.27 9.56 -5.87
N TRP A 256 -14.89 8.38 -6.31
CA TRP A 256 -13.69 8.18 -7.12
C TRP A 256 -13.98 7.87 -8.61
N ARG A 257 -15.26 7.76 -8.99
CA ARG A 257 -15.67 7.46 -10.38
C ARG A 257 -16.61 8.47 -11.03
N GLY A 258 -17.05 9.50 -10.29
CA GLY A 258 -18.05 10.45 -10.79
C GLY A 258 -19.48 9.90 -10.79
N ASP A 259 -19.75 8.83 -11.52
CA ASP A 259 -21.08 8.18 -11.54
C ASP A 259 -21.27 7.27 -10.33
N ILE A 260 -22.39 7.45 -9.64
CA ILE A 260 -22.73 6.73 -8.42
C ILE A 260 -23.60 5.53 -8.78
N ASN A 261 -23.07 4.32 -8.59
CA ASN A 261 -23.89 3.12 -8.57
C ASN A 261 -24.35 2.79 -7.14
N ALA A 262 -25.31 1.88 -7.01
CA ALA A 262 -25.91 1.52 -5.72
C ALA A 262 -24.90 0.99 -4.71
N SER A 263 -23.83 0.31 -5.15
CA SER A 263 -22.78 -0.23 -4.29
C SER A 263 -21.78 0.80 -3.79
N GLN A 264 -21.84 2.04 -4.29
CA GLN A 264 -20.90 3.11 -3.99
C GLN A 264 -21.51 4.30 -3.25
N THR A 265 -22.77 4.22 -2.89
CA THR A 265 -23.39 5.24 -2.03
C THR A 265 -22.65 5.36 -0.69
N PRO A 266 -22.60 6.55 -0.06
CA PRO A 266 -21.86 6.75 1.20
C PRO A 266 -22.17 5.71 2.28
N HIS A 267 -23.47 5.42 2.50
CA HIS A 267 -23.90 4.44 3.49
C HIS A 267 -23.51 3.00 3.13
N MET A 268 -23.49 2.65 1.83
CA MET A 268 -23.02 1.33 1.38
C MET A 268 -21.50 1.20 1.54
N GLN A 269 -20.73 2.26 1.26
CA GLN A 269 -19.31 2.29 1.56
C GLN A 269 -19.05 2.14 3.05
N ALA A 270 -19.83 2.81 3.92
CA ALA A 270 -19.72 2.64 5.37
C ALA A 270 -19.97 1.20 5.79
N SER A 271 -21.01 0.53 5.23
CA SER A 271 -21.28 -0.89 5.45
C SER A 271 -20.09 -1.79 5.05
N GLN A 272 -19.58 -1.62 3.82
CA GLN A 272 -18.43 -2.39 3.32
C GLN A 272 -17.19 -2.19 4.19
N ASN A 273 -16.86 -0.93 4.49
CA ASN A 273 -15.65 -0.58 5.23
C ASN A 273 -15.71 -1.09 6.68
N THR A 274 -16.83 -0.88 7.37
CA THR A 274 -16.96 -1.33 8.77
C THR A 274 -16.93 -2.85 8.88
N ALA A 275 -17.59 -3.56 7.96
CA ALA A 275 -17.53 -5.01 7.89
C ALA A 275 -16.10 -5.52 7.61
N GLN A 276 -15.40 -4.92 6.65
CA GLN A 276 -14.04 -5.34 6.32
C GLN A 276 -13.06 -4.98 7.44
N VAL A 277 -13.08 -3.74 7.93
CA VAL A 277 -12.12 -3.26 8.94
C VAL A 277 -12.29 -4.00 10.28
N PHE A 278 -13.52 -4.16 10.76
CA PHE A 278 -13.74 -4.66 12.11
C PHE A 278 -14.09 -6.15 12.19
N LEU A 279 -14.74 -6.71 11.16
CA LEU A 279 -15.20 -8.09 11.17
C LEU A 279 -14.41 -9.01 10.23
N GLY A 280 -13.54 -8.47 9.39
CA GLY A 280 -12.82 -9.24 8.37
C GLY A 280 -13.80 -9.89 7.38
N ILE A 281 -14.80 -9.13 6.93
CA ILE A 281 -15.83 -9.58 6.00
C ILE A 281 -15.83 -8.70 4.77
N ASN A 282 -15.69 -9.31 3.60
CA ASN A 282 -15.81 -8.61 2.33
C ASN A 282 -17.27 -8.59 1.86
N LEU A 283 -17.93 -7.43 1.95
CA LEU A 283 -19.32 -7.22 1.49
C LEU A 283 -19.41 -6.62 0.07
N LYS A 284 -18.31 -6.46 -0.67
CA LYS A 284 -18.37 -5.81 -2.00
C LYS A 284 -19.31 -6.50 -2.97
N CYS A 285 -19.30 -7.83 -3.05
CA CYS A 285 -20.28 -8.56 -3.86
C CYS A 285 -21.70 -8.42 -3.30
N ALA A 286 -21.85 -8.56 -1.98
CA ALA A 286 -23.14 -8.46 -1.30
C ALA A 286 -23.78 -7.07 -1.40
N SER A 287 -23.05 -6.03 -1.72
CA SER A 287 -23.58 -4.67 -1.92
C SER A 287 -24.28 -4.46 -3.26
N CYS A 288 -24.15 -5.42 -4.21
CA CYS A 288 -24.74 -5.34 -5.54
C CYS A 288 -25.72 -6.52 -5.83
N HIS A 289 -25.41 -7.70 -5.32
CA HIS A 289 -26.18 -8.94 -5.45
C HIS A 289 -25.78 -9.90 -4.30
N ASP A 290 -26.49 -11.01 -4.13
CA ASP A 290 -26.04 -12.03 -3.19
C ASP A 290 -24.62 -12.50 -3.54
N SER A 291 -23.72 -12.56 -2.56
CA SER A 291 -22.32 -12.88 -2.78
C SER A 291 -22.12 -14.26 -3.38
N PHE A 292 -21.19 -14.40 -4.32
CA PHE A 292 -20.77 -15.68 -4.90
C PHE A 292 -19.57 -16.29 -4.17
N ILE A 293 -18.83 -15.46 -3.42
CA ILE A 293 -17.59 -15.87 -2.78
C ILE A 293 -17.72 -16.15 -1.28
N ASN A 294 -18.82 -15.66 -0.67
CA ASN A 294 -19.09 -15.87 0.74
C ASN A 294 -20.61 -16.00 1.00
N ARG A 295 -21.02 -16.19 2.25
CA ARG A 295 -22.43 -16.45 2.61
C ARG A 295 -23.32 -15.21 2.64
N TYR A 296 -22.77 -13.99 2.53
CA TYR A 296 -23.51 -12.76 2.74
C TYR A 296 -24.40 -12.39 1.55
N ARG A 297 -25.59 -11.88 1.86
CA ARG A 297 -26.62 -11.54 0.89
C ARG A 297 -26.79 -10.04 0.76
N LEU A 298 -27.39 -9.60 -0.33
CA LEU A 298 -27.74 -8.21 -0.60
C LEU A 298 -28.49 -7.56 0.58
N LYS A 299 -29.50 -8.26 1.13
CA LYS A 299 -30.29 -7.77 2.26
C LYS A 299 -29.44 -7.48 3.49
N GLU A 300 -28.45 -8.32 3.80
CA GLU A 300 -27.56 -8.15 4.96
C GLU A 300 -26.63 -6.92 4.79
N ALA A 301 -26.09 -6.72 3.58
CA ALA A 301 -25.28 -5.55 3.28
C ALA A 301 -26.08 -4.24 3.40
N TYR A 302 -27.32 -4.24 2.91
CA TYR A 302 -28.23 -3.09 3.01
C TYR A 302 -28.72 -2.86 4.45
N GLY A 303 -28.98 -3.93 5.21
CA GLY A 303 -29.31 -3.83 6.64
C GLY A 303 -28.21 -3.14 7.44
N LEU A 304 -26.95 -3.52 7.20
CA LEU A 304 -25.80 -2.86 7.81
C LEU A 304 -25.64 -1.41 7.30
N ALA A 305 -25.87 -1.15 6.00
CA ALA A 305 -25.81 0.18 5.41
C ALA A 305 -26.87 1.13 6.00
N ALA A 306 -28.06 0.63 6.33
CA ALA A 306 -29.12 1.41 6.96
C ALA A 306 -28.75 1.93 8.35
N MET A 307 -27.73 1.36 9.01
CA MET A 307 -27.20 1.89 10.27
C MET A 307 -26.48 3.24 10.09
N PHE A 308 -26.01 3.52 8.88
CA PHE A 308 -25.18 4.70 8.53
C PHE A 308 -25.87 5.63 7.52
N SER A 309 -27.08 5.32 7.09
CA SER A 309 -27.86 6.11 6.12
C SER A 309 -28.76 7.13 6.83
N GLU A 310 -29.06 8.25 6.18
CA GLU A 310 -30.09 9.18 6.66
C GLU A 310 -31.44 8.47 6.80
N SER A 311 -31.82 7.63 5.83
CA SER A 311 -33.02 6.80 5.93
C SER A 311 -32.75 5.55 6.80
N SER A 312 -33.64 5.29 7.73
CA SER A 312 -33.61 4.06 8.58
C SER A 312 -33.99 2.79 7.80
N ARG A 313 -34.62 2.96 6.65
CA ARG A 313 -35.11 1.89 5.78
C ARG A 313 -34.62 2.10 4.36
N LEU A 314 -33.96 1.11 3.78
CA LEU A 314 -33.38 1.18 2.43
C LEU A 314 -34.06 0.21 1.47
N GLU A 315 -34.35 0.69 0.25
CA GLU A 315 -34.75 -0.19 -0.85
C GLU A 315 -33.54 -0.97 -1.36
N LEU A 316 -33.69 -2.26 -1.54
CA LEU A 316 -32.65 -3.09 -2.13
C LEU A 316 -32.50 -2.78 -3.60
N VAL A 317 -31.29 -2.45 -4.04
CA VAL A 317 -30.94 -2.22 -5.43
C VAL A 317 -30.00 -3.33 -5.89
N ARG A 318 -30.44 -4.11 -6.87
CA ARG A 318 -29.67 -5.23 -7.41
C ARG A 318 -29.10 -4.87 -8.78
N CYS A 319 -27.76 -4.82 -8.88
CA CYS A 319 -27.09 -4.44 -10.12
C CYS A 319 -27.70 -3.17 -10.74
N ASP A 320 -27.82 -2.12 -9.93
CA ASP A 320 -28.40 -0.80 -10.24
C ASP A 320 -29.90 -0.78 -10.59
N SER A 321 -30.59 -1.91 -10.40
CA SER A 321 -32.06 -2.00 -10.58
C SER A 321 -32.78 -2.07 -9.23
N LYS A 322 -33.70 -1.15 -8.99
CA LYS A 322 -34.58 -1.14 -7.83
C LYS A 322 -35.45 -2.40 -7.78
N THR A 323 -35.57 -3.01 -6.60
CA THR A 323 -36.28 -4.28 -6.44
C THR A 323 -37.72 -4.13 -5.88
N GLY A 324 -38.07 -2.98 -5.32
CA GLY A 324 -39.30 -2.77 -4.55
C GLY A 324 -39.29 -3.43 -3.16
N VAL A 325 -38.19 -4.10 -2.79
CA VAL A 325 -38.03 -4.74 -1.48
C VAL A 325 -37.20 -3.84 -0.57
N PHE A 326 -37.62 -3.68 0.68
CA PHE A 326 -36.98 -2.82 1.65
C PHE A 326 -36.42 -3.62 2.82
N THR A 327 -35.38 -3.09 3.47
CA THR A 327 -34.83 -3.59 4.71
C THR A 327 -34.58 -2.46 5.71
N ASP A 328 -34.81 -2.73 6.98
CA ASP A 328 -34.48 -1.83 8.08
C ASP A 328 -33.04 -2.05 8.54
N ALA A 329 -32.54 -1.15 9.41
CA ALA A 329 -31.21 -1.27 9.98
C ALA A 329 -31.04 -2.58 10.76
N GLN A 330 -30.08 -3.38 10.38
CA GLN A 330 -29.81 -4.69 10.97
C GLN A 330 -28.32 -4.98 11.02
N PHE A 331 -27.87 -5.53 12.16
CA PHE A 331 -26.50 -6.01 12.27
C PHE A 331 -26.33 -7.39 11.61
N LEU A 332 -25.13 -7.70 11.14
CA LEU A 332 -24.82 -8.99 10.48
C LEU A 332 -25.02 -10.21 11.40
N TYR A 333 -24.99 -9.99 12.70
CA TYR A 333 -25.13 -11.00 13.74
C TYR A 333 -26.31 -10.68 14.66
N PRO A 334 -27.56 -11.04 14.27
CA PRO A 334 -28.77 -10.71 15.04
C PRO A 334 -28.78 -11.24 16.48
N GLN A 335 -28.01 -12.31 16.74
CA GLN A 335 -27.88 -12.89 18.09
C GLN A 335 -27.18 -11.94 19.09
N LEU A 336 -26.47 -10.93 18.63
CA LEU A 336 -25.89 -9.90 19.50
C LEU A 336 -26.88 -8.81 19.88
N GLY A 337 -27.96 -8.67 19.13
CA GLY A 337 -29.03 -7.71 19.40
C GLY A 337 -29.71 -7.23 18.13
N THR A 338 -30.83 -6.57 18.32
CA THR A 338 -31.65 -5.95 17.28
C THR A 338 -31.65 -4.44 17.40
N ILE A 339 -32.01 -3.76 16.34
CA ILE A 339 -32.17 -2.31 16.26
C ILE A 339 -33.65 -2.03 16.08
N ALA A 340 -34.22 -1.14 16.88
CA ALA A 340 -35.63 -0.76 16.74
C ALA A 340 -35.84 -0.03 15.39
N GLU A 341 -36.99 -0.24 14.80
CA GLU A 341 -37.38 0.41 13.56
C GLU A 341 -37.53 1.94 13.76
N GLY A 342 -37.22 2.71 12.75
CA GLY A 342 -37.46 4.15 12.74
C GLY A 342 -36.52 5.00 13.62
N LEU A 343 -35.49 4.42 14.24
CA LEU A 343 -34.54 5.19 15.06
C LEU A 343 -33.81 6.27 14.23
N PRO A 344 -33.55 7.44 14.81
CA PRO A 344 -32.70 8.48 14.20
C PRO A 344 -31.29 7.96 13.88
N LEU A 345 -30.59 8.60 12.93
CA LEU A 345 -29.25 8.19 12.52
C LEU A 345 -28.25 8.11 13.69
N ALA A 346 -28.26 9.11 14.58
CA ALA A 346 -27.38 9.12 15.75
C ALA A 346 -27.56 7.88 16.64
N GLU A 347 -28.82 7.48 16.90
CA GLU A 347 -29.13 6.31 17.72
C GLU A 347 -28.76 5.00 16.99
N ARG A 348 -28.93 4.93 15.67
CA ARG A 348 -28.51 3.78 14.87
C ARG A 348 -26.98 3.63 14.85
N ARG A 349 -26.23 4.72 14.75
CA ARG A 349 -24.75 4.73 14.88
C ARG A 349 -24.31 4.31 16.29
N ALA A 350 -24.97 4.80 17.32
CA ALA A 350 -24.71 4.36 18.70
C ALA A 350 -25.01 2.86 18.88
N ALA A 351 -26.08 2.36 18.27
CA ALA A 351 -26.39 0.94 18.26
C ALA A 351 -25.33 0.13 17.49
N ALA A 352 -24.83 0.65 16.33
CA ALA A 352 -23.72 0.04 15.60
C ALA A 352 -22.49 -0.09 16.50
N ALA A 353 -22.05 1.02 17.12
CA ALA A 353 -20.91 1.02 18.03
C ALA A 353 -21.05 -0.03 19.14
N ARG A 354 -22.22 -0.11 19.76
CA ARG A 354 -22.52 -1.09 20.82
C ARG A 354 -22.45 -2.54 20.32
N LEU A 355 -23.06 -2.84 19.15
CA LEU A 355 -23.11 -4.20 18.61
C LEU A 355 -21.75 -4.68 18.10
N PHE A 356 -20.97 -3.81 17.48
CA PHE A 356 -19.61 -4.15 17.08
C PHE A 356 -18.71 -4.43 18.29
N THR A 357 -18.83 -3.65 19.36
CA THR A 357 -18.02 -3.78 20.58
C THR A 357 -18.68 -4.62 21.68
N ASP A 358 -19.76 -5.37 21.37
CA ASP A 358 -20.37 -6.32 22.30
C ASP A 358 -19.32 -7.36 22.73
N PRO A 359 -19.13 -7.61 24.04
CA PRO A 359 -18.15 -8.61 24.51
C PRO A 359 -18.35 -10.01 23.95
N ARG A 360 -19.55 -10.37 23.50
CA ARG A 360 -19.85 -11.62 22.83
C ARG A 360 -19.38 -11.65 21.37
N ASN A 361 -18.99 -10.48 20.82
CA ASN A 361 -18.46 -10.38 19.46
C ASN A 361 -16.95 -10.66 19.43
N GLY A 362 -16.56 -11.91 19.58
CA GLY A 362 -15.15 -12.31 19.51
C GLY A 362 -14.51 -12.14 18.14
N ARG A 363 -15.32 -11.89 17.09
CA ARG A 363 -14.82 -11.74 15.74
C ARG A 363 -13.91 -10.50 15.57
N VAL A 364 -14.25 -9.43 16.25
CA VAL A 364 -13.47 -8.19 16.21
C VAL A 364 -12.03 -8.40 16.70
N ALA A 365 -11.88 -9.04 17.86
CA ALA A 365 -10.56 -9.34 18.41
C ALA A 365 -9.76 -10.28 17.49
N ARG A 366 -10.42 -11.35 16.98
CA ARG A 366 -9.78 -12.30 16.02
C ARG A 366 -9.28 -11.59 14.77
N THR A 367 -10.08 -10.67 14.23
CA THR A 367 -9.73 -9.93 13.00
C THR A 367 -8.47 -9.10 13.20
N LEU A 368 -8.36 -8.35 14.30
CA LEU A 368 -7.17 -7.55 14.56
C LEU A 368 -5.94 -8.40 14.88
N VAL A 369 -6.11 -9.43 15.71
CA VAL A 369 -5.05 -10.39 16.03
C VAL A 369 -4.50 -11.02 14.75
N ASN A 370 -5.38 -11.45 13.84
CA ASN A 370 -4.97 -12.02 12.56
C ASN A 370 -4.13 -11.07 11.72
N ARG A 371 -4.50 -9.78 11.65
CA ARG A 371 -3.73 -8.75 10.93
C ARG A 371 -2.39 -8.46 11.57
N PHE A 372 -2.33 -8.37 12.90
CA PHE A 372 -1.06 -8.16 13.61
C PHE A 372 -0.15 -9.37 13.47
N TRP A 373 -0.70 -10.57 13.54
CA TRP A 373 0.03 -11.80 13.27
C TRP A 373 0.60 -11.79 11.84
N GLN A 374 -0.23 -11.52 10.83
CA GLN A 374 0.20 -11.43 9.43
C GLN A 374 1.31 -10.40 9.24
N ARG A 375 1.19 -9.23 9.87
CA ARG A 375 2.20 -8.18 9.77
C ARG A 375 3.53 -8.60 10.39
N LEU A 376 3.53 -9.37 11.46
CA LEU A 376 4.73 -9.80 12.14
C LEU A 376 5.35 -11.09 11.56
N PHE A 377 4.52 -11.98 11.02
CA PHE A 377 4.96 -13.30 10.52
C PHE A 377 4.90 -13.47 9.00
N GLY A 378 4.40 -12.47 8.27
CA GLY A 378 4.28 -12.50 6.81
C GLY A 378 3.08 -13.29 6.28
N ARG A 379 2.32 -13.99 7.14
CA ARG A 379 1.09 -14.70 6.82
C ARG A 379 0.16 -14.71 8.03
N GLY A 380 -1.14 -14.58 7.80
CA GLY A 380 -2.16 -14.64 8.85
C GLY A 380 -2.32 -16.04 9.46
N LEU A 381 -3.00 -16.09 10.60
CA LEU A 381 -3.56 -17.33 11.13
C LEU A 381 -4.71 -17.80 10.25
N VAL A 382 -5.46 -16.85 9.68
CA VAL A 382 -6.48 -17.02 8.64
C VAL A 382 -6.02 -16.34 7.37
N GLU A 383 -6.18 -16.97 6.22
CA GLU A 383 -5.90 -16.42 4.88
C GLU A 383 -7.05 -16.73 3.92
N PRO A 384 -7.42 -15.81 3.04
CA PRO A 384 -6.97 -14.39 2.99
C PRO A 384 -7.30 -13.64 4.28
N VAL A 385 -6.48 -12.64 4.64
CA VAL A 385 -6.53 -11.95 5.95
C VAL A 385 -7.90 -11.35 6.30
N ASP A 386 -8.68 -10.96 5.29
CA ASP A 386 -10.02 -10.38 5.44
C ASP A 386 -11.17 -11.38 5.21
N GLU A 387 -10.87 -12.67 5.17
CA GLU A 387 -11.87 -13.71 5.05
C GLU A 387 -11.94 -14.52 6.35
N MET A 388 -12.30 -13.82 7.43
CA MET A 388 -12.34 -14.42 8.77
C MET A 388 -13.41 -15.51 8.93
N ASP A 389 -14.15 -15.86 7.89
CA ASP A 389 -14.98 -17.05 7.82
C ASP A 389 -14.19 -18.31 7.42
N ALA A 390 -12.95 -18.17 6.96
CA ALA A 390 -12.06 -19.28 6.65
C ALA A 390 -11.47 -19.93 7.92
N GLU A 391 -11.07 -21.19 7.81
CA GLU A 391 -10.49 -21.96 8.90
C GLU A 391 -9.05 -21.52 9.19
N PRO A 392 -8.71 -21.18 10.44
CA PRO A 392 -7.32 -20.86 10.81
C PRO A 392 -6.43 -22.10 10.75
N TRP A 393 -5.16 -21.95 10.37
CA TRP A 393 -4.19 -23.04 10.48
C TRP A 393 -3.89 -23.44 11.93
N ASN A 394 -4.16 -22.56 12.90
CA ASN A 394 -4.14 -22.84 14.33
C ASN A 394 -5.26 -22.08 15.03
N THR A 395 -6.40 -22.72 15.15
CA THR A 395 -7.63 -22.15 15.71
C THR A 395 -7.44 -21.74 17.17
N ASP A 396 -6.85 -22.63 17.98
CA ASP A 396 -6.71 -22.39 19.40
C ASP A 396 -5.77 -21.22 19.69
N LEU A 397 -4.71 -21.06 18.93
CA LEU A 397 -3.81 -19.89 19.05
C LEU A 397 -4.56 -18.58 18.72
N LEU A 398 -5.34 -18.56 17.64
CA LEU A 398 -6.13 -17.38 17.27
C LEU A 398 -7.15 -17.02 18.36
N ASP A 399 -7.90 -18.00 18.82
CA ASP A 399 -8.96 -17.80 19.82
C ASP A 399 -8.37 -17.39 21.18
N TRP A 400 -7.25 -18.00 21.56
CA TRP A 400 -6.57 -17.64 22.80
C TRP A 400 -6.03 -16.21 22.75
N LEU A 401 -5.32 -15.84 21.68
CA LEU A 401 -4.81 -14.47 21.49
C LEU A 401 -5.93 -13.44 21.47
N ALA A 402 -7.04 -13.75 20.80
CA ALA A 402 -8.19 -12.85 20.71
C ALA A 402 -8.84 -12.63 22.08
N SER A 403 -8.98 -13.71 22.88
CA SER A 403 -9.56 -13.63 24.23
C SER A 403 -8.62 -12.93 25.21
N ASP A 404 -7.33 -13.22 25.14
CA ASP A 404 -6.31 -12.57 25.97
C ASP A 404 -6.19 -11.08 25.66
N PHE A 405 -6.26 -10.70 24.39
CA PHE A 405 -6.30 -9.30 23.97
C PHE A 405 -7.52 -8.56 24.52
N ALA A 406 -8.69 -9.17 24.49
CA ALA A 406 -9.91 -8.61 25.09
C ALA A 406 -9.79 -8.49 26.60
N ASP A 407 -9.22 -9.48 27.30
CA ASP A 407 -8.99 -9.48 28.75
C ASP A 407 -8.03 -8.37 29.19
N HIS A 408 -7.07 -8.02 28.31
CA HIS A 408 -6.16 -6.89 28.49
C HIS A 408 -6.70 -5.60 27.88
N GLN A 409 -8.04 -5.44 27.92
CA GLN A 409 -8.73 -4.19 27.56
C GLN A 409 -8.39 -3.70 26.13
N TYR A 410 -8.18 -4.63 25.19
CA TYR A 410 -7.87 -4.29 23.80
C TYR A 410 -6.64 -3.40 23.63
N ASP A 411 -5.63 -3.59 24.49
CA ASP A 411 -4.37 -2.85 24.44
C ASP A 411 -3.51 -3.31 23.26
N LEU A 412 -3.32 -2.42 22.27
CA LEU A 412 -2.59 -2.71 21.04
C LEU A 412 -1.11 -3.01 21.30
N LYS A 413 -0.48 -2.25 22.17
CA LYS A 413 0.95 -2.43 22.49
C LYS A 413 1.19 -3.67 23.31
N TYR A 414 0.26 -4.04 24.20
CA TYR A 414 0.30 -5.30 24.92
C TYR A 414 0.30 -6.49 23.94
N LEU A 415 -0.63 -6.51 22.97
CA LEU A 415 -0.72 -7.58 21.99
C LEU A 415 0.58 -7.70 21.17
N LEU A 416 1.14 -6.58 20.72
CA LEU A 416 2.43 -6.56 20.02
C LEU A 416 3.54 -7.10 20.91
N ALA A 417 3.64 -6.63 22.17
CA ALA A 417 4.66 -7.09 23.12
C ALA A 417 4.56 -8.59 23.36
N LEU A 418 3.35 -9.12 23.57
CA LEU A 418 3.12 -10.55 23.79
C LEU A 418 3.64 -11.39 22.62
N ILE A 419 3.32 -11.01 21.40
CA ILE A 419 3.74 -11.72 20.19
C ILE A 419 5.26 -11.56 19.95
N MET A 420 5.79 -10.35 20.01
CA MET A 420 7.19 -10.05 19.69
C MET A 420 8.18 -10.60 20.74
N LYS A 421 7.75 -10.77 22.00
CA LYS A 421 8.56 -11.40 23.05
C LYS A 421 8.56 -12.93 22.99
N SER A 422 7.79 -13.55 22.09
CA SER A 422 7.79 -15.00 21.90
C SER A 422 9.08 -15.48 21.21
N ASN A 423 9.45 -16.73 21.47
CA ASN A 423 10.49 -17.40 20.70
C ASN A 423 10.08 -17.59 19.24
N ALA A 424 8.77 -17.75 18.97
CA ALA A 424 8.24 -17.86 17.62
C ALA A 424 8.61 -16.65 16.75
N TYR A 425 8.51 -15.44 17.29
CA TYR A 425 8.90 -14.22 16.59
C TYR A 425 10.44 -14.13 16.38
N GLN A 426 11.21 -14.78 17.23
CA GLN A 426 12.68 -14.78 17.16
C GLN A 426 13.26 -15.86 16.22
N MET A 427 12.42 -16.76 15.70
CA MET A 427 12.85 -17.78 14.74
C MET A 427 13.40 -17.16 13.46
N ALA A 428 14.36 -17.85 12.83
CA ALA A 428 14.80 -17.50 11.49
C ALA A 428 13.63 -17.59 10.49
N ALA A 429 13.58 -16.65 9.58
CA ALA A 429 12.56 -16.67 8.52
C ALA A 429 12.80 -17.85 7.57
N VAL A 430 11.72 -18.47 7.11
CA VAL A 430 11.74 -19.60 6.19
C VAL A 430 10.97 -19.25 4.92
N THR A 431 11.43 -19.76 3.78
CA THR A 431 10.68 -19.63 2.53
C THR A 431 9.41 -20.47 2.57
N ALA A 432 8.33 -19.97 1.95
CA ALA A 432 7.12 -20.75 1.80
C ALA A 432 7.43 -22.05 1.04
N SER A 433 6.86 -23.16 1.51
CA SER A 433 6.95 -24.45 0.81
C SER A 433 5.75 -24.61 -0.14
N ASP A 434 5.96 -25.37 -1.23
CA ASP A 434 4.86 -25.81 -2.08
C ASP A 434 3.90 -26.73 -1.28
N GLY A 435 2.60 -26.60 -1.54
CA GLY A 435 1.55 -27.42 -0.91
C GLY A 435 0.80 -26.73 0.23
N ALA A 436 0.13 -27.52 1.07
CA ALA A 436 -0.63 -26.99 2.21
C ALA A 436 0.30 -26.28 3.21
N PHE A 437 -0.17 -25.13 3.69
CA PHE A 437 0.63 -24.34 4.63
C PHE A 437 0.92 -25.09 5.93
N GLN A 438 2.17 -25.08 6.33
CA GLN A 438 2.65 -25.50 7.65
C GLN A 438 3.52 -24.40 8.24
N PHE A 439 3.22 -23.99 9.46
CA PHE A 439 4.06 -23.02 10.15
C PHE A 439 5.41 -23.66 10.53
N ARG A 440 6.49 -23.07 10.03
CA ARG A 440 7.89 -23.48 10.31
C ARG A 440 8.74 -22.33 10.85
N GLY A 441 8.17 -21.14 10.95
CA GLY A 441 8.80 -19.88 11.31
C GLY A 441 8.16 -18.72 10.57
N PRO A 442 8.57 -17.47 10.85
CA PRO A 442 8.15 -16.32 10.08
C PRO A 442 8.49 -16.46 8.59
N LEU A 443 7.69 -15.86 7.71
CA LEU A 443 8.03 -15.72 6.30
C LEU A 443 8.83 -14.42 6.09
N PRO A 444 9.74 -14.35 5.11
CA PRO A 444 10.38 -13.11 4.74
C PRO A 444 9.33 -12.07 4.33
N ARG A 445 9.39 -10.89 4.90
CA ARG A 445 8.46 -9.81 4.62
C ARG A 445 9.18 -8.67 3.95
N ARG A 446 8.66 -8.23 2.82
CA ARG A 446 9.20 -7.05 2.16
C ARG A 446 8.90 -5.81 3.00
N ILE A 447 9.90 -4.93 3.16
CA ILE A 447 9.67 -3.62 3.78
C ILE A 447 8.69 -2.80 2.93
N THR A 448 7.85 -2.03 3.59
CA THR A 448 6.87 -1.18 2.92
C THR A 448 7.54 0.00 2.21
N ALA A 449 6.79 0.65 1.32
CA ALA A 449 7.26 1.85 0.62
C ALA A 449 7.72 2.94 1.60
N GLU A 450 6.97 3.13 2.69
CA GLU A 450 7.29 4.12 3.71
C GLU A 450 8.55 3.74 4.49
N GLU A 451 8.70 2.47 4.85
CA GLU A 451 9.91 1.97 5.52
C GLU A 451 11.15 2.10 4.62
N PHE A 452 11.00 1.84 3.33
CA PHE A 452 12.10 2.01 2.36
C PHE A 452 12.52 3.48 2.25
N VAL A 453 11.58 4.40 2.00
CA VAL A 453 11.88 5.83 1.84
C VAL A 453 12.40 6.43 3.15
N ASP A 454 11.82 6.06 4.29
CA ASP A 454 12.30 6.49 5.60
C ASP A 454 13.73 5.97 5.88
N THR A 455 14.05 4.73 5.49
CA THR A 455 15.40 4.17 5.59
C THR A 455 16.39 4.96 4.74
N VAL A 456 16.06 5.23 3.47
CA VAL A 456 16.88 6.08 2.60
C VAL A 456 17.11 7.44 3.25
N SER A 457 16.06 8.06 3.79
CA SER A 457 16.16 9.36 4.46
C SER A 457 17.02 9.30 5.72
N ALA A 458 16.91 8.25 6.54
CA ALA A 458 17.73 8.08 7.73
C ALA A 458 19.21 7.89 7.41
N VAL A 459 19.51 7.06 6.40
CA VAL A 459 20.88 6.77 5.98
C VAL A 459 21.57 7.96 5.31
N THR A 460 20.83 8.71 4.51
CA THR A 460 21.37 9.87 3.76
C THR A 460 21.28 11.19 4.53
N GLY A 461 20.44 11.25 5.57
CA GLY A 461 20.11 12.50 6.26
C GLY A 461 19.18 13.43 5.46
N GLU A 462 18.65 12.95 4.33
CA GLU A 462 17.77 13.71 3.44
C GLU A 462 16.30 13.47 3.80
N TRP A 463 15.78 14.22 4.77
CA TRP A 463 14.40 14.18 5.19
C TRP A 463 13.55 15.23 4.49
N ARG A 464 12.35 14.85 4.08
CA ARG A 464 11.33 15.76 3.55
C ARG A 464 10.14 15.82 4.50
N THR A 465 9.44 16.96 4.51
CA THR A 465 8.15 17.11 5.17
C THR A 465 7.19 17.83 4.25
N LEU A 466 5.89 17.52 4.36
CA LEU A 466 4.88 18.27 3.63
C LEU A 466 4.63 19.64 4.28
N PRO A 467 4.14 20.62 3.49
CA PRO A 467 3.73 21.91 4.02
C PRO A 467 2.61 21.84 5.06
N SER A 468 1.81 20.79 5.06
CA SER A 468 0.77 20.53 6.07
C SER A 468 1.35 20.43 7.48
N GLY A 469 2.56 19.88 7.61
CA GLY A 469 3.19 19.67 8.90
C GLY A 469 2.52 18.65 9.80
N ASP A 470 1.53 17.89 9.27
CA ASP A 470 0.73 16.93 10.04
C ASP A 470 1.51 15.66 10.40
N SER A 471 2.59 15.35 9.69
CA SER A 471 3.45 14.22 9.97
C SER A 471 4.91 14.62 10.09
N SER A 472 5.63 14.02 11.03
CA SER A 472 7.07 14.19 11.16
C SER A 472 7.86 13.49 10.05
N ARG A 473 7.23 12.60 9.31
CA ARG A 473 7.82 11.83 8.20
C ARG A 473 7.03 12.06 6.93
N TYR A 474 7.64 12.77 5.98
CA TYR A 474 7.03 13.15 4.70
C TYR A 474 6.25 12.02 4.03
N VAL A 475 6.87 10.86 3.86
CA VAL A 475 6.27 9.74 3.14
C VAL A 475 5.03 9.14 3.82
N ARG A 476 4.80 9.45 5.10
CA ARG A 476 3.67 8.95 5.91
C ARG A 476 2.52 9.92 6.02
N ASP A 477 2.70 11.14 5.50
CA ASP A 477 1.63 12.13 5.47
C ASP A 477 0.43 11.60 4.67
N TRP A 478 -0.77 11.73 5.25
CA TRP A 478 -2.01 11.23 4.67
C TRP A 478 -2.41 11.97 3.39
N GLN A 479 -1.97 13.23 3.25
CA GLN A 479 -2.23 14.06 2.07
C GLN A 479 -1.29 13.71 0.90
N LEU A 480 -0.20 12.99 1.16
CA LEU A 480 0.75 12.66 0.12
C LEU A 480 0.22 11.51 -0.76
N LYS A 481 0.03 11.79 -2.04
CA LYS A 481 -0.27 10.76 -3.04
C LYS A 481 0.94 9.85 -3.29
N SER A 482 0.65 8.65 -3.79
CA SER A 482 1.71 7.70 -4.12
C SER A 482 2.55 8.21 -5.29
N SER A 483 3.82 8.55 -5.02
CA SER A 483 4.81 8.87 -6.06
C SER A 483 5.13 7.62 -6.89
N PRO A 484 5.78 7.76 -8.07
CA PRO A 484 6.24 6.60 -8.84
C PRO A 484 7.04 5.61 -7.99
N LEU A 485 7.98 6.07 -7.18
CA LEU A 485 8.78 5.22 -6.28
C LEU A 485 7.91 4.51 -5.24
N THR A 486 7.04 5.23 -4.51
CA THR A 486 6.22 4.60 -3.47
C THR A 486 5.17 3.66 -4.04
N ARG A 487 4.63 3.95 -5.23
CA ARG A 487 3.73 3.05 -5.98
C ARG A 487 4.47 1.78 -6.40
N ALA A 488 5.67 1.92 -6.97
CA ALA A 488 6.52 0.79 -7.34
C ALA A 488 6.85 -0.11 -6.14
N MET A 489 6.93 0.47 -4.94
CA MET A 489 7.13 -0.24 -3.67
C MET A 489 5.82 -0.72 -3.02
N GLY A 490 4.68 -0.64 -3.72
CA GLY A 490 3.40 -1.21 -3.27
C GLY A 490 2.56 -0.31 -2.35
N ARG A 491 2.83 1.01 -2.26
CA ARG A 491 1.94 1.90 -1.52
C ARG A 491 0.60 2.04 -2.25
N PRO A 492 -0.54 1.73 -1.58
CA PRO A 492 -1.85 1.82 -2.20
C PRO A 492 -2.32 3.28 -2.35
N ILE A 493 -3.30 3.49 -3.23
CA ILE A 493 -3.95 4.80 -3.44
C ILE A 493 -5.06 5.08 -2.42
N ARG A 494 -5.37 4.15 -1.53
CA ARG A 494 -6.38 4.26 -0.45
C ARG A 494 -7.80 4.61 -0.89
N ASP A 495 -8.14 4.30 -2.14
CA ASP A 495 -9.50 4.43 -2.66
C ASP A 495 -10.48 3.41 -2.04
N GLN A 496 -9.95 2.36 -1.47
CA GLN A 496 -10.66 1.32 -0.74
C GLN A 496 -9.88 0.91 0.52
N VAL A 497 -10.45 0.04 1.34
CA VAL A 497 -9.76 -0.58 2.48
C VAL A 497 -8.64 -1.48 1.96
N PHE A 498 -7.42 -1.24 2.39
CA PHE A 498 -6.28 -2.10 2.13
C PHE A 498 -5.78 -2.71 3.43
N THR A 499 -5.86 -4.02 3.53
CA THR A 499 -5.39 -4.80 4.67
C THR A 499 -4.06 -5.48 4.39
N THR A 500 -3.81 -5.76 3.13
CA THR A 500 -2.53 -6.25 2.61
C THR A 500 -2.09 -5.38 1.44
N ARG A 501 -0.79 -5.31 1.22
CA ARG A 501 -0.18 -4.61 0.09
C ARG A 501 0.42 -5.61 -0.88
N GLU A 502 0.51 -5.22 -2.16
CA GLU A 502 1.22 -6.01 -3.16
C GLU A 502 2.71 -6.07 -2.81
N THR A 503 3.24 -7.28 -2.66
CA THR A 503 4.63 -7.53 -2.31
C THR A 503 5.43 -8.24 -3.41
N ASN A 504 4.75 -8.68 -4.49
CA ASN A 504 5.43 -9.33 -5.60
C ASN A 504 6.34 -8.34 -6.34
N PRO A 505 7.54 -8.76 -6.74
CA PRO A 505 8.42 -7.94 -7.56
C PRO A 505 7.76 -7.62 -8.91
N THR A 506 7.88 -6.37 -9.36
CA THR A 506 7.35 -5.94 -10.66
C THR A 506 8.44 -5.30 -11.50
N THR A 507 8.27 -5.32 -12.83
CA THR A 507 9.16 -4.60 -13.75
C THR A 507 9.18 -3.11 -13.45
N PHE A 508 8.03 -2.53 -13.09
CA PHE A 508 7.92 -1.13 -12.72
C PHE A 508 8.80 -0.81 -11.50
N GLN A 509 8.80 -1.69 -10.48
CA GLN A 509 9.67 -1.55 -9.33
C GLN A 509 11.16 -1.59 -9.71
N ALA A 510 11.56 -2.55 -10.54
CA ALA A 510 12.94 -2.65 -10.97
C ALA A 510 13.39 -1.37 -11.71
N LEU A 511 12.54 -0.83 -12.60
CA LEU A 511 12.81 0.41 -13.32
C LEU A 511 12.93 1.62 -12.38
N GLU A 512 12.04 1.77 -11.41
CA GLU A 512 12.08 2.89 -10.45
C GLU A 512 13.30 2.82 -9.52
N LEU A 513 13.67 1.62 -9.08
CA LEU A 513 14.84 1.44 -8.22
C LEU A 513 16.18 1.67 -8.95
N VAL A 514 16.22 1.43 -10.26
CA VAL A 514 17.44 1.61 -11.08
C VAL A 514 17.50 3.01 -11.69
N ASN A 515 16.39 3.51 -12.24
CA ASN A 515 16.35 4.74 -13.04
C ASN A 515 15.53 5.87 -12.39
N GLY A 516 14.89 5.63 -11.24
CA GLY A 516 14.01 6.59 -10.58
C GLY A 516 14.77 7.83 -10.11
N GLY A 517 14.41 8.99 -10.63
CA GLY A 517 15.08 10.26 -10.31
C GLY A 517 15.02 10.62 -8.83
N SER A 518 13.94 10.26 -8.14
CA SER A 518 13.78 10.55 -6.70
C SER A 518 14.78 9.80 -5.84
N LEU A 519 14.99 8.51 -6.10
CA LEU A 519 15.96 7.71 -5.34
C LEU A 519 17.40 8.20 -5.63
N GLY A 520 17.76 8.32 -6.92
CA GLY A 520 19.10 8.76 -7.33
C GLY A 520 19.48 10.12 -6.74
N LEU A 521 18.53 11.04 -6.66
CA LEU A 521 18.76 12.35 -6.05
C LEU A 521 19.06 12.26 -4.54
N LEU A 522 18.27 11.48 -3.79
CA LEU A 522 18.49 11.28 -2.35
C LEU A 522 19.87 10.63 -2.08
N LEU A 523 20.26 9.66 -2.90
CA LEU A 523 21.54 8.96 -2.76
C LEU A 523 22.73 9.88 -3.08
N ARG A 524 22.64 10.64 -4.18
CA ARG A 524 23.69 11.61 -4.58
C ARG A 524 23.93 12.65 -3.51
N ARG A 525 22.87 13.23 -2.97
CA ARG A 525 22.98 14.22 -1.89
C ARG A 525 23.46 13.58 -0.59
N GLY A 526 22.96 12.40 -0.26
CA GLY A 526 23.41 11.64 0.90
C GLY A 526 24.90 11.32 0.86
N ALA A 527 25.40 10.88 -0.29
CA ALA A 527 26.84 10.63 -0.47
C ALA A 527 27.69 11.90 -0.25
N ARG A 528 27.27 13.04 -0.82
CA ARG A 528 27.93 14.33 -0.60
C ARG A 528 27.85 14.79 0.85
N ARG A 529 26.71 14.60 1.52
CA ARG A 529 26.56 14.90 2.95
C ARG A 529 27.53 14.09 3.80
N LEU A 530 27.62 12.79 3.56
CA LEU A 530 28.53 11.90 4.27
C LEU A 530 30.00 12.29 4.10
N LEU A 531 30.36 12.86 2.96
CA LEU A 531 31.71 13.37 2.69
C LEU A 531 31.92 14.82 3.11
N ASN A 532 30.91 15.47 3.70
CA ASN A 532 30.93 16.91 4.01
C ASN A 532 31.18 17.80 2.78
N GLU A 533 30.63 17.39 1.63
CA GLU A 533 30.77 18.05 0.33
C GLU A 533 29.41 18.58 -0.21
N LEU A 534 28.43 18.79 0.66
CA LEU A 534 27.21 19.48 0.24
C LEU A 534 27.53 20.93 -0.08
N PRO A 535 27.02 21.46 -1.21
CA PRO A 535 27.15 22.88 -1.50
C PRO A 535 26.40 23.72 -0.46
N GLU A 536 26.82 24.96 -0.29
CA GLU A 536 26.07 25.93 0.50
C GLU A 536 24.62 26.04 -0.02
N PRO A 537 23.64 26.27 0.86
CA PRO A 537 22.26 26.41 0.44
C PRO A 537 22.10 27.50 -0.61
N ALA A 538 21.43 27.18 -1.72
CA ALA A 538 21.21 28.16 -2.79
C ALA A 538 20.28 29.29 -2.33
N SER A 539 20.53 30.51 -2.81
CA SER A 539 19.62 31.63 -2.61
C SER A 539 18.29 31.36 -3.29
N ASN A 540 17.19 31.39 -2.51
CA ASN A 540 15.85 31.32 -3.05
C ASN A 540 15.44 32.67 -3.61
N LEU A 541 15.33 32.77 -4.92
CA LEU A 541 15.02 34.00 -5.64
C LEU A 541 13.51 34.21 -5.78
N TYR A 542 12.73 33.13 -5.86
CA TYR A 542 11.30 33.17 -6.01
C TYR A 542 10.63 31.91 -5.47
N ASP A 543 9.44 32.10 -4.89
CA ASP A 543 8.55 31.06 -4.40
C ASP A 543 7.11 31.47 -4.77
N SER A 544 6.48 30.74 -5.69
CA SER A 544 5.13 31.03 -6.15
C SER A 544 4.06 30.93 -5.07
N LYS A 545 4.40 30.37 -3.91
CA LYS A 545 3.43 29.78 -2.96
C LYS A 545 2.62 28.66 -3.63
N VAL A 546 1.66 28.10 -2.93
CA VAL A 546 0.83 27.04 -3.48
C VAL A 546 -0.18 27.63 -4.46
N LEU A 547 -0.11 27.18 -5.70
CA LEU A 547 -1.02 27.56 -6.77
C LEU A 547 -1.87 26.36 -7.19
N ARG A 548 -3.20 26.50 -7.12
CA ARG A 548 -4.15 25.44 -7.47
C ARG A 548 -4.87 25.71 -8.78
N LYS A 549 -4.90 26.98 -9.21
CA LYS A 549 -5.53 27.44 -10.46
C LYS A 549 -4.97 28.81 -10.84
N GLY A 550 -5.13 29.18 -12.09
CA GLY A 550 -4.79 30.51 -12.59
C GLY A 550 -3.29 30.72 -12.76
N GLU A 551 -2.83 31.91 -12.50
CA GLU A 551 -1.47 32.31 -12.75
C GLU A 551 -0.86 33.17 -11.63
N ASN A 552 0.47 33.19 -11.53
CA ASN A 552 1.23 34.05 -10.62
C ASN A 552 2.47 34.58 -11.34
N ALA A 553 2.59 35.91 -11.44
CA ALA A 553 3.71 36.56 -12.11
C ALA A 553 4.94 36.63 -11.21
N PHE A 554 6.12 36.63 -11.84
CA PHE A 554 7.39 36.84 -11.16
C PHE A 554 8.32 37.77 -11.97
N ASP A 555 9.16 38.49 -11.25
CA ASP A 555 10.23 39.31 -11.77
C ASP A 555 11.42 39.28 -10.81
N VAL A 556 12.43 38.49 -11.13
CA VAL A 556 13.53 38.12 -10.23
C VAL A 556 14.84 38.71 -10.71
N ASP A 557 15.65 39.22 -9.77
CA ASP A 557 17.01 39.63 -10.04
C ASP A 557 17.91 38.40 -10.17
N VAL A 558 18.62 38.31 -11.29
CA VAL A 558 19.54 37.21 -11.60
C VAL A 558 20.94 37.71 -11.92
N THR A 559 21.23 38.96 -11.55
CA THR A 559 22.51 39.61 -11.82
C THR A 559 23.68 38.83 -11.20
N GLY A 560 24.67 38.52 -12.02
CA GLY A 560 25.87 37.83 -11.56
C GLY A 560 25.74 36.34 -11.31
N LEU A 561 24.56 35.75 -11.53
CA LEU A 561 24.37 34.32 -11.40
C LEU A 561 24.95 33.56 -12.59
N LYS A 562 25.48 32.38 -12.33
CA LYS A 562 26.00 31.48 -13.38
C LYS A 562 24.95 30.48 -13.84
N GLN A 563 24.00 30.09 -12.96
CA GLN A 563 22.99 29.11 -13.22
C GLN A 563 21.64 29.56 -12.68
N LEU A 564 20.57 29.02 -13.28
CA LEU A 564 19.20 29.06 -12.75
C LEU A 564 18.69 27.66 -12.61
N TRP A 565 18.11 27.39 -11.45
CA TRP A 565 17.45 26.15 -11.11
C TRP A 565 15.96 26.45 -10.89
N ILE A 566 15.12 25.95 -11.78
CA ILE A 566 13.66 26.14 -11.71
C ILE A 566 13.03 24.81 -11.35
N VAL A 567 12.41 24.75 -10.19
CA VAL A 567 11.87 23.52 -9.61
C VAL A 567 10.37 23.63 -9.49
N MET A 568 9.63 22.68 -10.10
CA MET A 568 8.20 22.55 -9.94
C MET A 568 7.92 21.40 -8.96
N GLU A 569 7.39 21.73 -7.79
CA GLU A 569 7.06 20.75 -6.75
C GLU A 569 5.54 20.50 -6.68
N ASP A 570 5.17 19.26 -6.36
CA ASP A 570 3.82 18.93 -5.98
C ASP A 570 3.54 19.43 -4.56
N ALA A 571 2.48 20.21 -4.41
CA ALA A 571 2.03 20.74 -3.13
C ALA A 571 0.73 20.05 -2.64
N GLY A 572 0.52 18.81 -3.06
CA GLY A 572 -0.60 17.98 -2.68
C GLY A 572 -1.70 17.89 -3.75
N SER A 573 -1.33 17.70 -5.02
CA SER A 573 -2.29 17.38 -6.10
C SER A 573 -2.96 16.03 -5.85
N TYR A 574 -4.21 15.91 -6.25
CA TYR A 574 -4.92 14.63 -6.17
C TYR A 574 -4.34 13.61 -7.15
N ASP A 575 -4.16 14.00 -8.42
CA ASP A 575 -3.39 13.23 -9.40
C ASP A 575 -2.22 14.06 -9.94
N PRO A 576 -1.02 13.92 -9.36
CA PRO A 576 0.17 14.62 -9.81
C PRO A 576 0.55 14.31 -11.27
N SER A 577 0.19 13.14 -11.79
CA SER A 577 0.54 12.72 -13.15
C SER A 577 -0.29 13.42 -14.23
N ARG A 578 -1.48 13.89 -13.89
CA ARG A 578 -2.39 14.64 -14.77
C ARG A 578 -2.34 16.15 -14.54
N THR A 579 -1.58 16.60 -13.54
CA THR A 579 -1.43 18.03 -13.27
C THR A 579 -0.59 18.68 -14.35
N LEU A 580 -1.17 19.65 -15.06
CA LEU A 580 -0.51 20.45 -16.07
C LEU A 580 -0.22 21.85 -15.52
N ALA A 581 1.06 22.16 -15.35
CA ALA A 581 1.50 23.47 -14.89
C ALA A 581 2.84 23.83 -15.56
N GLY A 582 3.17 25.11 -15.64
CA GLY A 582 4.39 25.51 -16.32
C GLY A 582 4.70 27.00 -16.26
N LEU A 583 5.63 27.41 -17.10
CA LEU A 583 6.06 28.79 -17.27
C LEU A 583 5.50 29.36 -18.56
N ALA A 584 4.81 30.48 -18.44
CA ALA A 584 4.27 31.25 -19.57
C ALA A 584 4.98 32.59 -19.69
N GLY A 585 5.34 32.97 -20.91
CA GLY A 585 5.98 34.26 -21.20
C GLY A 585 7.25 34.51 -20.39
N ALA A 586 7.97 33.43 -20.07
CA ALA A 586 9.24 33.56 -19.34
C ALA A 586 10.36 34.06 -20.27
N GLU A 587 11.03 35.14 -19.85
CA GLU A 587 12.07 35.81 -20.64
C GLU A 587 13.31 36.06 -19.80
N LEU A 588 14.47 35.85 -20.43
CA LEU A 588 15.79 36.10 -19.86
C LEU A 588 16.67 36.77 -20.91
N ALA A 589 17.30 37.91 -20.58
CA ALA A 589 18.14 38.69 -21.49
C ALA A 589 17.44 38.99 -22.84
N GLY A 590 16.14 39.29 -22.82
CA GLY A 590 15.33 39.62 -24.01
C GLY A 590 15.02 38.44 -24.95
N LYS A 591 15.24 37.22 -24.49
CA LYS A 591 14.88 35.97 -25.23
C LYS A 591 13.91 35.13 -24.44
N PRO A 592 12.99 34.42 -25.11
CA PRO A 592 12.13 33.42 -24.45
C PRO A 592 13.01 32.39 -23.72
N LEU A 593 12.69 32.09 -22.48
CA LEU A 593 13.44 31.16 -21.66
C LEU A 593 13.46 29.74 -22.29
N ALA A 594 12.38 29.36 -22.96
CA ALA A 594 12.24 28.07 -23.63
C ALA A 594 13.25 27.88 -24.78
N ASP A 595 13.72 28.97 -25.40
CA ASP A 595 14.67 28.93 -26.54
C ASP A 595 16.13 28.83 -26.10
N LEU A 596 16.40 29.05 -24.81
CA LEU A 596 17.74 28.92 -24.27
C LEU A 596 18.14 27.46 -24.06
N PRO A 597 19.40 27.08 -24.13
CA PRO A 597 19.87 25.77 -23.78
C PRO A 597 19.64 25.46 -22.30
N TYR A 598 18.99 24.33 -21.99
CA TYR A 598 18.79 23.87 -20.62
C TYR A 598 18.77 22.36 -20.50
N LEU A 599 19.06 21.85 -19.28
CA LEU A 599 18.96 20.44 -18.94
C LEU A 599 17.53 20.10 -18.53
N ASN A 600 17.17 18.83 -18.73
CA ASN A 600 15.85 18.28 -18.42
C ASN A 600 14.72 18.91 -19.24
N LYS A 601 14.91 19.00 -20.57
CA LYS A 601 13.95 19.59 -21.50
C LYS A 601 12.52 19.09 -21.28
N VAL A 602 11.57 20.01 -21.41
CA VAL A 602 10.14 19.78 -21.22
C VAL A 602 9.35 20.25 -22.45
N PRO A 603 8.13 19.73 -22.66
CA PRO A 603 7.25 20.17 -23.74
C PRO A 603 6.91 21.66 -23.64
N VAL A 604 6.75 22.30 -24.79
CA VAL A 604 6.15 23.64 -24.91
C VAL A 604 4.84 23.47 -25.65
N GLN A 605 3.73 23.83 -25.00
CA GLN A 605 2.38 23.70 -25.54
C GLN A 605 1.44 24.77 -24.99
N ALA A 606 0.26 24.89 -25.58
CA ALA A 606 -0.78 25.77 -25.06
C ALA A 606 -1.48 25.11 -23.85
N LEU A 607 -1.84 25.92 -22.85
CA LEU A 607 -2.69 25.55 -21.71
C LEU A 607 -3.90 26.46 -21.65
N THR A 608 -4.99 25.97 -21.05
CA THR A 608 -6.17 26.79 -20.74
C THR A 608 -6.07 27.28 -19.30
N VAL A 609 -6.01 28.61 -19.11
CA VAL A 609 -5.86 29.23 -17.79
C VAL A 609 -6.93 30.31 -17.62
N GLY A 610 -7.84 30.15 -16.66
CA GLY A 610 -8.94 31.07 -16.45
C GLY A 610 -9.85 31.20 -17.67
N LYS A 611 -10.07 30.10 -18.41
CA LYS A 611 -10.81 30.01 -19.67
C LYS A 611 -10.15 30.69 -20.88
N LEU A 612 -8.92 31.15 -20.76
CA LEU A 612 -8.15 31.72 -21.85
C LEU A 612 -7.05 30.74 -22.29
N THR A 613 -6.78 30.68 -23.58
CA THR A 613 -5.64 29.94 -24.11
C THR A 613 -4.38 30.76 -23.89
N VAL A 614 -3.40 30.16 -23.22
CA VAL A 614 -2.06 30.69 -23.02
C VAL A 614 -1.10 29.83 -23.85
N ASP A 615 -0.57 30.44 -24.91
CA ASP A 615 0.34 29.78 -25.82
C ASP A 615 1.78 29.72 -25.25
N GLN A 616 2.60 28.82 -25.81
CA GLN A 616 4.03 28.71 -25.53
C GLN A 616 4.38 28.50 -24.05
N VAL A 617 3.59 27.68 -23.34
CA VAL A 617 3.89 27.32 -21.95
C VAL A 617 4.91 26.18 -21.93
N GLN A 618 6.03 26.37 -21.22
CA GLN A 618 6.94 25.27 -20.84
C GLN A 618 6.26 24.45 -19.75
N VAL A 619 5.65 23.33 -20.11
CA VAL A 619 4.94 22.47 -19.16
C VAL A 619 5.92 21.64 -18.37
N ILE A 620 6.02 21.90 -17.06
CA ILE A 620 7.01 21.28 -16.17
C ILE A 620 6.32 20.21 -15.33
N PRO A 621 6.61 18.92 -15.56
CA PRO A 621 6.11 17.84 -14.71
C PRO A 621 6.50 18.06 -13.25
N LEU A 622 5.61 17.69 -12.32
CA LEU A 622 5.87 17.83 -10.88
C LEU A 622 7.10 17.02 -10.46
N GLY A 623 7.92 17.60 -9.59
CA GLY A 623 9.21 17.05 -9.19
C GLY A 623 10.34 17.25 -10.22
N ARG A 624 10.07 17.93 -11.34
CA ARG A 624 11.07 18.20 -12.37
C ARG A 624 11.81 19.50 -12.08
N THR A 625 13.12 19.50 -12.35
CA THR A 625 13.99 20.67 -12.25
C THR A 625 14.53 21.02 -13.63
N LEU A 626 14.37 22.27 -14.05
CA LEU A 626 15.04 22.81 -15.24
C LEU A 626 16.32 23.53 -14.80
N ILE A 627 17.41 23.30 -15.51
CA ILE A 627 18.72 23.88 -15.16
C ILE A 627 19.25 24.65 -16.38
N TYR A 628 19.41 25.94 -16.22
CA TYR A 628 19.96 26.83 -17.24
C TYR A 628 21.37 27.28 -16.85
N ASN A 629 22.32 27.20 -17.77
CA ASN A 629 23.58 27.90 -17.63
C ASN A 629 23.41 29.31 -18.24
N ILE A 630 23.53 30.33 -17.40
CA ILE A 630 23.32 31.72 -17.79
C ILE A 630 24.59 32.55 -17.71
N GLU A 631 25.74 31.91 -17.41
CA GLU A 631 27.04 32.56 -17.40
C GLU A 631 27.34 33.17 -18.77
N GLY A 632 27.71 34.44 -18.79
CA GLY A 632 28.05 35.18 -20.02
C GLY A 632 26.87 35.72 -20.83
N LEU A 633 25.60 35.48 -20.42
CA LEU A 633 24.44 36.02 -21.11
C LEU A 633 24.13 37.47 -20.79
N GLY A 634 24.82 38.08 -19.81
CA GLY A 634 24.55 39.44 -19.37
C GLY A 634 23.14 39.63 -18.78
N ALA A 635 22.51 38.55 -18.33
CA ALA A 635 21.15 38.59 -17.81
C ALA A 635 21.11 39.26 -16.44
N THR A 636 20.15 40.21 -16.27
CA THR A 636 19.92 40.87 -14.98
C THR A 636 18.57 40.55 -14.39
N ARG A 637 17.58 40.25 -15.24
CA ARG A 637 16.20 39.94 -14.80
C ARG A 637 15.66 38.70 -15.50
N LEU A 638 14.97 37.88 -14.75
CA LEU A 638 14.09 36.77 -15.25
C LEU A 638 12.66 37.15 -14.93
N LYS A 639 11.82 37.30 -15.96
CA LYS A 639 10.39 37.62 -15.83
C LYS A 639 9.54 36.51 -16.43
N GLY A 640 8.34 36.34 -15.91
CA GLY A 640 7.41 35.36 -16.44
C GLY A 640 6.20 35.14 -15.52
N ARG A 641 5.43 34.10 -15.81
CA ARG A 641 4.28 33.69 -15.02
C ARG A 641 4.31 32.18 -14.81
N VAL A 642 3.99 31.74 -13.60
CA VAL A 642 3.64 30.37 -13.32
C VAL A 642 2.15 30.20 -13.62
N VAL A 643 1.78 29.18 -14.38
CA VAL A 643 0.39 28.91 -14.77
C VAL A 643 -0.02 27.49 -14.44
N VAL A 644 -1.31 27.28 -14.10
CA VAL A 644 -1.92 25.97 -13.88
C VAL A 644 -3.11 25.84 -14.81
N ASP A 645 -3.16 24.75 -15.57
CA ASP A 645 -4.25 24.45 -16.50
C ASP A 645 -5.60 24.29 -15.78
N ASP A 646 -6.67 24.74 -16.41
CA ASP A 646 -8.03 24.65 -15.85
C ASP A 646 -8.48 23.21 -15.62
N SER A 647 -7.97 22.22 -16.38
CA SER A 647 -8.20 20.79 -16.12
C SER A 647 -7.75 20.35 -14.73
N GLY A 648 -6.80 21.07 -14.15
CA GLY A 648 -6.37 20.87 -12.76
C GLY A 648 -7.45 21.10 -11.71
N GLN A 649 -8.59 21.71 -12.08
CA GLN A 649 -9.74 21.91 -11.19
C GLN A 649 -10.74 20.76 -11.25
N GLU A 650 -10.57 19.82 -12.18
CA GLU A 650 -11.37 18.59 -12.21
C GLU A 650 -11.20 17.82 -10.89
N SER A 651 -12.31 17.28 -10.42
CA SER A 651 -12.38 16.65 -9.10
C SER A 651 -11.42 15.45 -8.92
N ASP A 652 -11.03 14.83 -10.02
CA ASP A 652 -10.10 13.70 -10.07
C ASP A 652 -8.65 14.08 -10.39
N VAL A 653 -8.37 15.37 -10.64
CA VAL A 653 -7.02 15.92 -10.84
C VAL A 653 -6.55 16.73 -9.62
N GLY A 654 -7.33 17.69 -9.19
CA GLY A 654 -7.12 18.48 -7.97
C GLY A 654 -5.70 19.07 -7.86
N SER A 655 -5.26 19.78 -8.91
CA SER A 655 -3.89 20.31 -8.99
C SER A 655 -3.50 21.21 -7.83
N SER A 656 -2.30 21.03 -7.33
CA SER A 656 -1.70 21.84 -6.28
C SER A 656 -0.19 21.88 -6.50
N VAL A 657 0.33 23.00 -7.01
CA VAL A 657 1.74 23.14 -7.43
C VAL A 657 2.44 24.26 -6.71
N ARG A 658 3.76 24.17 -6.62
CA ARG A 658 4.62 25.24 -6.11
C ARG A 658 5.89 25.31 -6.96
N LEU A 659 6.19 26.48 -7.48
CA LEU A 659 7.40 26.72 -8.26
C LEU A 659 8.40 27.53 -7.46
N PHE A 660 9.66 27.09 -7.52
CA PHE A 660 10.80 27.79 -6.95
C PHE A 660 11.81 28.15 -8.03
N ILE A 661 12.52 29.27 -7.83
CA ILE A 661 13.67 29.68 -8.66
C ILE A 661 14.86 29.91 -7.73
N PHE A 662 15.98 29.24 -8.03
CA PHE A 662 17.24 29.36 -7.29
C PHE A 662 18.40 29.74 -8.20
N GLY A 663 19.41 30.39 -7.63
CA GLY A 663 20.65 30.77 -8.33
C GLY A 663 21.72 29.68 -8.38
N ALA A 664 21.53 28.58 -7.70
CA ALA A 664 22.38 27.40 -7.66
C ALA A 664 21.52 26.17 -7.31
N GLU A 665 22.13 24.99 -7.23
CA GLU A 665 21.45 23.77 -6.84
C GLU A 665 20.79 23.91 -5.46
N PRO A 666 19.44 23.83 -5.37
CA PRO A 666 18.74 23.99 -4.09
C PRO A 666 18.92 22.76 -3.19
N ASP A 667 18.97 22.99 -1.89
CA ASP A 667 18.76 21.94 -0.92
C ASP A 667 17.26 21.53 -0.92
N HIS A 668 16.96 20.24 -0.91
CA HIS A 668 15.57 19.78 -0.80
C HIS A 668 14.86 20.34 0.43
N GLN A 669 15.57 20.59 1.51
CA GLN A 669 15.01 21.22 2.71
C GLN A 669 14.56 22.67 2.48
N GLN A 670 15.03 23.31 1.41
CA GLN A 670 14.58 24.65 1.01
C GLN A 670 13.25 24.60 0.24
N LEU A 671 12.94 23.47 -0.38
CA LEU A 671 11.74 23.28 -1.19
C LEU A 671 10.50 23.02 -0.32
N VAL A 672 10.70 22.52 0.91
CA VAL A 672 9.61 22.16 1.83
C VAL A 672 9.94 22.69 3.21
N LYS A 673 8.99 23.39 3.85
CA LYS A 673 9.14 23.76 5.27
C LYS A 673 9.18 22.51 6.13
N VAL A 674 10.27 22.33 6.88
CA VAL A 674 10.38 21.28 7.87
C VAL A 674 9.57 21.69 9.11
N ALA A 675 8.37 21.14 9.27
CA ALA A 675 7.64 21.26 10.50
C ALA A 675 8.15 20.21 11.51
N GLY A 676 8.47 20.61 12.73
CA GLY A 676 8.73 19.68 13.82
C GLY A 676 10.12 19.04 13.90
N GLY A 677 11.07 19.40 13.04
CA GLY A 677 12.44 18.88 13.11
C GLY A 677 12.63 17.53 12.38
N ARG A 678 13.87 17.02 12.37
CA ARG A 678 14.22 15.75 11.72
C ARG A 678 13.83 14.59 12.65
N PRO A 679 13.19 13.53 12.13
CA PRO A 679 12.85 12.34 12.92
C PRO A 679 14.07 11.61 13.51
N VAL A 680 15.20 11.72 12.81
CA VAL A 680 16.48 11.12 13.21
C VAL A 680 17.59 12.15 12.97
N ALA A 681 18.59 12.17 13.81
CA ALA A 681 19.76 13.04 13.62
C ALA A 681 20.45 12.73 12.28
N ALA A 682 20.95 13.78 11.62
CA ALA A 682 21.73 13.59 10.40
C ALA A 682 22.99 12.75 10.71
N PRO A 683 23.40 11.87 9.78
CA PRO A 683 24.62 11.09 9.97
C PRO A 683 25.84 12.00 10.07
N ALA A 684 26.79 11.61 10.92
CA ALA A 684 28.07 12.30 10.98
C ALA A 684 28.87 12.04 9.70
N PRO A 685 29.68 13.02 9.24
CA PRO A 685 30.56 12.82 8.11
C PRO A 685 31.53 11.67 8.32
N VAL A 686 31.83 10.93 7.26
CA VAL A 686 32.83 9.85 7.26
C VAL A 686 34.18 10.41 6.84
N VAL A 687 35.26 9.95 7.50
CA VAL A 687 36.61 10.49 7.30
C VAL A 687 37.49 9.65 6.38
N ASP A 688 37.17 8.34 6.28
CA ASP A 688 37.90 7.39 5.45
C ASP A 688 37.00 6.34 4.82
N ARG A 689 37.59 5.55 3.90
CA ARG A 689 36.87 4.53 3.13
C ARG A 689 36.31 3.41 3.99
N ASP A 690 37.06 2.91 4.94
CA ASP A 690 36.62 1.81 5.78
C ASP A 690 35.48 2.26 6.69
N GLN A 691 35.58 3.49 7.19
CA GLN A 691 34.48 4.10 7.96
C GLN A 691 33.22 4.25 7.09
N ALA A 692 33.37 4.71 5.83
CA ALA A 692 32.25 4.84 4.91
C ALA A 692 31.58 3.49 4.60
N ILE A 693 32.38 2.45 4.31
CA ILE A 693 31.86 1.10 4.06
C ILE A 693 31.12 0.59 5.29
N ARG A 694 31.74 0.63 6.47
CA ARG A 694 31.11 0.15 7.71
C ARG A 694 29.86 0.95 8.06
N TYR A 695 29.87 2.27 7.84
CA TYR A 695 28.69 3.09 8.03
C TYR A 695 27.53 2.59 7.17
N CYS A 696 27.75 2.43 5.86
CA CYS A 696 26.69 2.00 4.93
C CYS A 696 26.13 0.61 5.32
N TYR A 697 26.97 -0.36 5.63
CA TYR A 697 26.53 -1.69 6.05
C TYR A 697 25.75 -1.64 7.36
N ARG A 698 26.24 -0.94 8.37
CA ARG A 698 25.56 -0.83 9.67
C ARG A 698 24.25 -0.09 9.57
N ALA A 699 24.21 1.02 8.83
CA ALA A 699 23.01 1.84 8.71
C ALA A 699 21.90 1.18 7.87
N ILE A 700 22.25 0.37 6.86
CA ILE A 700 21.29 -0.27 5.95
C ILE A 700 20.96 -1.70 6.38
N LEU A 701 22.00 -2.50 6.71
CA LEU A 701 21.86 -3.93 6.99
C LEU A 701 21.94 -4.26 8.49
N ALA A 702 22.18 -3.26 9.35
CA ALA A 702 22.35 -3.42 10.81
C ALA A 702 23.50 -4.37 11.21
N ARG A 703 24.49 -4.56 10.36
CA ARG A 703 25.67 -5.41 10.61
C ARG A 703 26.93 -4.84 9.98
N ASP A 704 28.08 -5.34 10.40
CA ASP A 704 29.33 -5.07 9.71
C ASP A 704 29.43 -5.85 8.37
N PRO A 705 30.21 -5.35 7.40
CA PRO A 705 30.55 -6.11 6.21
C PRO A 705 31.39 -7.32 6.59
N VAL A 706 31.13 -8.47 5.98
CA VAL A 706 32.04 -9.62 6.09
C VAL A 706 33.33 -9.37 5.31
N SER A 707 34.38 -10.15 5.57
CA SER A 707 35.71 -9.92 4.97
C SER A 707 35.68 -9.84 3.44
N ALA A 708 34.86 -10.67 2.79
CA ALA A 708 34.71 -10.68 1.34
C ALA A 708 34.03 -9.38 0.82
N GLU A 709 32.97 -8.94 1.48
CA GLU A 709 32.25 -7.69 1.15
C GLU A 709 33.18 -6.47 1.32
N LEU A 710 33.91 -6.42 2.43
CA LEU A 710 34.86 -5.37 2.71
C LEU A 710 35.97 -5.31 1.64
N ALA A 711 36.48 -6.47 1.23
CA ALA A 711 37.50 -6.55 0.18
C ALA A 711 36.99 -6.07 -1.19
N VAL A 712 35.74 -6.42 -1.55
CA VAL A 712 35.12 -5.96 -2.80
C VAL A 712 34.91 -4.45 -2.77
N ALA A 713 34.34 -3.89 -1.70
CA ALA A 713 34.09 -2.46 -1.56
C ALA A 713 35.40 -1.65 -1.56
N ARG A 714 36.44 -2.12 -0.87
CA ARG A 714 37.79 -1.49 -0.89
C ARG A 714 38.37 -1.47 -2.30
N ARG A 715 38.25 -2.56 -3.05
CA ARG A 715 38.74 -2.64 -4.43
C ARG A 715 37.97 -1.68 -5.35
N TYR A 716 36.66 -1.58 -5.19
CA TYR A 716 35.80 -0.65 -5.94
C TYR A 716 36.18 0.80 -5.68
N PHE A 717 36.36 1.20 -4.43
CA PHE A 717 36.77 2.57 -4.08
C PHE A 717 38.21 2.90 -4.50
N GLY A 718 39.06 1.91 -4.73
CA GLY A 718 40.46 2.10 -5.15
C GLY A 718 41.31 2.79 -4.11
N ALA A 719 42.49 3.29 -4.53
CA ALA A 719 43.47 3.94 -3.63
C ALA A 719 43.34 5.50 -3.55
N LYS A 720 42.49 6.10 -4.41
CA LYS A 720 42.29 7.56 -4.49
C LYS A 720 41.38 8.07 -3.37
N LYS A 721 41.24 9.41 -3.24
CA LYS A 721 40.22 10.03 -2.39
C LYS A 721 38.86 9.41 -2.68
N LEU A 722 38.04 9.19 -1.64
CA LEU A 722 36.68 8.69 -1.79
C LEU A 722 35.82 9.75 -2.52
N GLU A 723 35.27 9.33 -3.67
CA GLU A 723 34.45 10.20 -4.51
C GLU A 723 32.97 10.03 -4.16
N PRO A 724 32.16 11.10 -4.22
CA PRO A 724 30.72 11.01 -3.97
C PRO A 724 29.99 9.95 -4.82
N ALA A 725 30.36 9.84 -6.10
CA ALA A 725 29.74 8.86 -6.99
C ALA A 725 29.98 7.41 -6.54
N ALA A 726 31.19 7.07 -6.09
CA ALA A 726 31.48 5.73 -5.60
C ALA A 726 30.70 5.40 -4.30
N LEU A 727 30.50 6.39 -3.44
CA LEU A 727 29.69 6.22 -2.23
C LEU A 727 28.19 6.14 -2.55
N GLU A 728 27.70 6.89 -3.56
CA GLU A 728 26.36 6.78 -4.11
C GLU A 728 26.09 5.36 -4.60
N ASP A 729 27.00 4.77 -5.38
CA ASP A 729 26.89 3.40 -5.90
C ASP A 729 26.87 2.36 -4.77
N LEU A 730 27.67 2.54 -3.71
CA LEU A 730 27.62 1.62 -2.56
C LEU A 730 26.29 1.73 -1.81
N LEU A 731 25.80 2.93 -1.55
CA LEU A 731 24.47 3.14 -0.93
C LEU A 731 23.38 2.49 -1.77
N TRP A 732 23.39 2.73 -3.09
CA TRP A 732 22.45 2.16 -4.02
C TRP A 732 22.49 0.63 -4.02
N SER A 733 23.67 0.03 -4.12
CA SER A 733 23.83 -1.43 -4.17
C SER A 733 23.35 -2.10 -2.89
N LEU A 734 23.60 -1.50 -1.73
CA LEU A 734 23.13 -2.04 -0.43
C LEU A 734 21.62 -1.87 -0.24
N LEU A 735 21.03 -0.78 -0.69
CA LEU A 735 19.58 -0.56 -0.62
C LEU A 735 18.81 -1.48 -1.58
N LEU A 736 19.44 -1.95 -2.65
CA LEU A 736 18.86 -2.93 -3.55
C LEU A 736 19.13 -4.39 -3.13
N HIS A 737 20.01 -4.58 -2.16
CA HIS A 737 20.31 -5.93 -1.68
C HIS A 737 19.07 -6.57 -1.02
N PRO A 738 18.76 -7.86 -1.28
CA PRO A 738 17.61 -8.53 -0.66
C PRO A 738 17.57 -8.42 0.87
N GLU A 739 18.72 -8.45 1.52
CA GLU A 739 18.82 -8.31 2.98
C GLU A 739 18.29 -6.95 3.49
N SER A 740 18.40 -5.89 2.68
CA SER A 740 17.84 -4.57 3.02
C SER A 740 16.35 -4.48 2.75
N GLN A 741 15.89 -5.08 1.64
CA GLN A 741 14.50 -4.98 1.20
C GLN A 741 13.53 -5.90 1.94
N TYR A 742 14.06 -6.91 2.65
CA TYR A 742 13.25 -7.87 3.38
C TYR A 742 13.60 -7.87 4.88
N ILE A 743 12.60 -8.15 5.68
CA ILE A 743 12.70 -8.50 7.10
C ILE A 743 12.71 -10.03 7.16
N TRP A 744 13.86 -10.56 7.55
CA TRP A 744 14.12 -11.98 7.60
C TRP A 744 13.89 -12.54 9.01
#